data_c1143bbfe6028a7cd9ac432fc7112ee9
#
_entry.id   c1143bbfe6028a7cd9ac432fc7112ee9
#
_cell.length_a   1.000
_cell.length_b   1.000
_cell.length_c   1.000
_cell.angle_alpha   90.00
_cell.angle_beta   90.00
_cell.angle_gamma   90.00
#
_symmetry.space_group_name_H-M   'P 1'
#
loop_
_entity.id
_entity.type
_entity.pdbx_description
1 polymer ?
#
loop_
_entity_poly.entity_id
_entity_poly.type
_entity_poly.pdbx_seq_one_letter_code
_entity_poly.pdbx_strand_id
1 'polypeptide(L)'
;MKKKFPRPVILIAVLSICASLGTTRTASAQNRGNEKENSAAMQWVRESLERAYSFQYASQSSAAFLRQWKRASSSRTFPDRRVELTKIFKDPATGLEMRLETTVFPNFPAVEWVMHFKNAGTSDSPILENILPLDAALPMTGGSNLPVIHYSKGALCSIDDFAPVDKALGTGEKLHLQPGGGRSSSEFLPFFNIDMGGEGMILGIGWSGEWAASFVHENGNIIRVQSGMAKTHLKLHPGEEIRTPRMLALFWQGEPVRGNNLLRRFLLAHHRPQPGGKPIVLPVLLGSWGGDPAASHLKMIQRIKSRELPIGLYWIDAEWFGSTPWWKSNGDWTVRKDLYPEGFKAISDPLHAAGKKLLLWLEPQRVCRGTEWASFLDRPGWLLELGEATPEYKQHNMDWKVPHDDPRWVLWESRRSQIQENDLLWNMGEPAARRFLTNWLSDRFDEFGLDWYREDFNIAPYEFWQHADTPDRQGMTEIRYIEGLYTMWDELLQRHPGLAIDNCASGGRRMDLESIGRSTALWRTDWPQDAIHRQCHTFGLLSWVPLNMSDGAVMIKGSEYEWRSAMTAGMNVKLPEQDDEESARFAKAAIEQYLSIQRFYYGDYYQLTQYSQAKDVWMAYQLDLPESGEGLVVALKRPDNKEGRKALRLKGLDGEASYQLTNLDTKKSWTVAGSQLMGAGLEIELANKPDSALIQYSRIEK
;
A
#
# COMPACT_ATOMS: atom_id res chain seq x y z
N MET A 1 -46.15 13.60 32.68
CA MET A 1 -44.84 13.09 33.14
C MET A 1 -43.92 12.84 31.97
N LYS A 2 -43.00 13.76 31.71
CA LYS A 2 -42.00 13.64 30.64
C LYS A 2 -40.86 12.76 31.14
N LYS A 3 -40.72 11.52 30.66
CA LYS A 3 -39.56 10.66 30.90
C LYS A 3 -38.34 11.25 30.18
N LYS A 4 -37.38 11.75 30.97
CA LYS A 4 -36.04 12.10 30.45
C LYS A 4 -35.33 10.81 30.06
N PHE A 5 -35.00 10.67 28.79
CA PHE A 5 -34.07 9.64 28.32
C PHE A 5 -32.66 9.92 28.86
N PRO A 6 -31.90 8.91 29.27
CA PRO A 6 -30.53 9.11 29.72
C PRO A 6 -29.65 9.53 28.52
N ARG A 7 -28.82 10.55 28.70
CA ARG A 7 -27.76 10.93 27.77
C ARG A 7 -26.79 9.76 27.63
N PRO A 8 -26.29 9.43 26.41
CA PRO A 8 -25.47 8.25 26.21
C PRO A 8 -24.15 8.37 26.99
N VAL A 9 -23.84 7.33 27.76
CA VAL A 9 -22.60 7.12 28.54
C VAL A 9 -21.31 7.21 27.72
N ILE A 10 -21.42 7.07 26.39
CA ILE A 10 -20.32 7.12 25.42
C ILE A 10 -19.58 8.47 25.45
N LEU A 11 -20.28 9.59 25.72
CA LEU A 11 -19.66 10.91 25.75
C LEU A 11 -18.65 11.05 26.91
N ILE A 12 -18.83 10.29 27.98
CA ILE A 12 -17.99 10.34 29.19
C ILE A 12 -16.69 9.59 28.99
N ALA A 13 -16.71 8.44 28.28
CA ALA A 13 -15.48 7.66 28.02
C ALA A 13 -14.49 8.42 27.13
N VAL A 14 -15.00 9.13 26.10
CA VAL A 14 -14.17 9.94 25.20
C VAL A 14 -13.67 11.22 25.90
N LEU A 15 -14.48 11.83 26.76
CA LEU A 15 -14.09 13.02 27.56
C LEU A 15 -13.04 12.70 28.62
N SER A 16 -13.09 11.52 29.25
CA SER A 16 -12.12 11.13 30.29
C SER A 16 -10.72 10.87 29.69
N ILE A 17 -10.61 10.45 28.42
CA ILE A 17 -9.33 10.25 27.74
C ILE A 17 -8.64 11.60 27.45
N CYS A 18 -9.40 12.65 27.12
CA CYS A 18 -8.84 13.98 26.88
C CYS A 18 -8.36 14.68 28.16
N ALA A 19 -8.98 14.41 29.32
CA ALA A 19 -8.63 15.05 30.59
C ALA A 19 -7.37 14.45 31.24
N SER A 20 -6.99 13.21 30.91
CA SER A 20 -5.78 12.55 31.46
C SER A 20 -4.49 12.80 30.66
N LEU A 21 -4.54 13.57 29.58
CA LEU A 21 -3.39 13.91 28.72
C LEU A 21 -2.59 15.15 29.20
N GLY A 22 -2.99 15.79 30.26
CA GLY A 22 -2.29 16.93 30.83
C GLY A 22 -1.26 16.52 31.88
N THR A 23 -0.06 16.23 31.50
CA THR A 23 1.24 16.30 32.23
C THR A 23 2.16 15.11 32.01
N THR A 24 2.70 14.99 30.82
CA THR A 24 4.08 14.54 30.62
C THR A 24 4.58 15.12 29.30
N ARG A 25 5.17 16.30 29.36
CA ARG A 25 5.92 16.86 28.23
C ARG A 25 7.21 16.05 28.08
N THR A 26 7.19 15.04 27.23
CA THR A 26 8.39 14.47 26.64
C THR A 26 8.37 14.77 25.15
N ALA A 27 9.54 14.98 24.55
CA ALA A 27 9.76 15.38 23.15
C ALA A 27 9.08 14.50 22.06
N SER A 28 8.36 13.46 22.47
CA SER A 28 7.58 12.58 21.60
C SER A 28 6.23 13.14 21.13
N ALA A 29 5.76 14.26 21.70
CA ALA A 29 4.41 14.79 21.43
C ALA A 29 4.30 15.55 20.09
N GLN A 30 5.40 16.16 19.63
CA GLN A 30 5.40 16.93 18.36
C GLN A 30 5.15 16.08 17.11
N ASN A 31 5.30 14.77 17.21
CA ASN A 31 5.31 13.86 16.07
C ASN A 31 4.01 13.08 15.84
N ARG A 32 3.00 13.23 16.72
CA ARG A 32 1.76 12.43 16.72
C ARG A 32 0.47 13.22 16.51
N GLY A 33 0.53 14.41 16.04
CA GLY A 33 -0.60 15.34 15.96
C GLY A 33 -0.60 16.36 17.10
N ASN A 34 -0.87 17.62 16.77
CA ASN A 34 -1.04 18.67 17.76
C ASN A 34 -2.47 18.68 18.34
N GLU A 35 -2.71 19.51 19.37
CA GLU A 35 -4.04 19.59 20.03
C GLU A 35 -5.18 19.95 19.07
N LYS A 36 -4.93 20.81 18.09
CA LYS A 36 -5.93 21.21 17.09
C LYS A 36 -6.25 20.08 16.12
N GLU A 37 -5.24 19.36 15.64
CA GLU A 37 -5.39 18.20 14.76
C GLU A 37 -6.18 17.10 15.46
N ASN A 38 -5.81 16.75 16.70
CA ASN A 38 -6.54 15.77 17.51
C ASN A 38 -7.97 16.22 17.81
N SER A 39 -8.17 17.52 18.06
CA SER A 39 -9.50 18.09 18.25
C SER A 39 -10.36 17.96 16.99
N ALA A 40 -9.79 18.19 15.80
CA ALA A 40 -10.50 18.03 14.53
C ALA A 40 -10.97 16.57 14.33
N ALA A 41 -10.10 15.57 14.61
CA ALA A 41 -10.48 14.17 14.55
C ALA A 41 -11.62 13.82 15.52
N MET A 42 -11.56 14.35 16.75
CA MET A 42 -12.61 14.14 17.75
C MET A 42 -13.92 14.83 17.39
N GLN A 43 -13.84 16.03 16.81
CA GLN A 43 -15.01 16.75 16.31
C GLN A 43 -15.66 15.99 15.14
N TRP A 44 -14.84 15.45 14.22
CA TRP A 44 -15.32 14.59 13.15
C TRP A 44 -16.20 13.44 13.67
N VAL A 45 -15.72 12.71 14.67
CA VAL A 45 -16.46 11.58 15.25
C VAL A 45 -17.77 12.02 15.91
N ARG A 46 -17.77 13.18 16.61
CA ARG A 46 -18.93 13.64 17.38
C ARG A 46 -20.02 14.27 16.52
N GLU A 47 -19.63 15.03 15.51
CA GLU A 47 -20.54 15.97 14.83
C GLU A 47 -20.74 15.61 13.35
N SER A 48 -19.73 15.05 12.70
CA SER A 48 -19.70 14.88 11.25
C SER A 48 -19.92 13.44 10.83
N LEU A 49 -19.34 12.44 11.50
CA LEU A 49 -19.31 11.06 11.01
C LEU A 49 -20.71 10.46 10.79
N GLU A 50 -21.68 10.75 11.65
CA GLU A 50 -23.08 10.27 11.47
C GLU A 50 -23.77 10.89 10.23
N ARG A 51 -23.19 11.91 9.63
CA ARG A 51 -23.71 12.60 8.45
C ARG A 51 -22.77 12.48 7.26
N ALA A 52 -21.66 11.81 7.44
CA ALA A 52 -20.58 11.69 6.46
C ALA A 52 -20.63 10.38 5.67
N TYR A 53 -21.73 9.69 5.68
CA TYR A 53 -22.01 8.52 4.83
C TYR A 53 -23.43 8.59 4.28
N SER A 54 -23.66 7.93 3.15
CA SER A 54 -24.98 7.83 2.56
C SER A 54 -25.18 6.51 1.83
N PHE A 55 -26.42 6.11 1.66
CA PHE A 55 -26.83 4.98 0.83
C PHE A 55 -28.30 5.14 0.43
N GLN A 56 -28.73 4.43 -0.58
CA GLN A 56 -30.13 4.31 -0.93
C GLN A 56 -30.67 2.94 -0.49
N TYR A 57 -31.88 2.91 -0.02
CA TYR A 57 -32.58 1.70 0.40
C TYR A 57 -34.04 1.79 -0.02
N ALA A 58 -34.52 0.81 -0.76
CA ALA A 58 -35.83 0.86 -1.43
C ALA A 58 -36.04 2.15 -2.23
N SER A 59 -35.03 2.59 -2.98
CA SER A 59 -34.98 3.83 -3.76
C SER A 59 -35.12 5.13 -2.93
N GLN A 60 -34.97 5.07 -1.62
CA GLN A 60 -35.01 6.23 -0.73
C GLN A 60 -33.61 6.52 -0.17
N SER A 61 -33.26 7.80 -0.05
CA SER A 61 -32.00 8.21 0.59
C SER A 61 -32.01 7.90 2.09
N SER A 62 -30.89 7.41 2.62
CA SER A 62 -30.67 7.13 4.04
C SER A 62 -31.00 8.33 4.95
N ALA A 63 -30.82 9.54 4.46
CA ALA A 63 -31.15 10.76 5.20
C ALA A 63 -32.65 10.89 5.55
N ALA A 64 -33.53 10.28 4.74
CA ALA A 64 -34.98 10.35 4.94
C ALA A 64 -35.49 9.43 6.06
N PHE A 65 -34.88 8.27 6.26
CA PHE A 65 -35.42 7.23 7.13
C PHE A 65 -34.50 6.82 8.30
N LEU A 66 -33.17 6.93 8.18
CA LEU A 66 -32.22 6.37 9.15
C LEU A 66 -32.42 6.93 10.57
N ARG A 67 -32.94 8.15 10.70
CA ARG A 67 -33.27 8.75 12.00
C ARG A 67 -34.40 8.04 12.74
N GLN A 68 -35.25 7.31 12.00
CA GLN A 68 -36.41 6.60 12.52
C GLN A 68 -36.07 5.16 12.94
N TRP A 69 -34.93 4.64 12.51
CA TRP A 69 -34.49 3.30 12.84
C TRP A 69 -34.12 3.17 14.33
N LYS A 70 -34.34 1.97 14.88
CA LYS A 70 -33.91 1.66 16.25
C LYS A 70 -32.39 1.74 16.34
N ARG A 71 -31.88 2.30 17.44
CA ARG A 71 -30.45 2.54 17.61
C ARG A 71 -29.92 1.86 18.87
N ALA A 72 -28.74 1.27 18.75
CA ALA A 72 -27.91 0.82 19.86
C ALA A 72 -26.49 1.31 19.65
N SER A 73 -25.73 1.45 20.74
CA SER A 73 -24.32 1.82 20.68
C SER A 73 -23.53 1.17 21.80
N SER A 74 -22.29 0.83 21.51
CA SER A 74 -21.32 0.30 22.45
C SER A 74 -19.94 0.89 22.18
N SER A 75 -19.02 0.74 23.13
CA SER A 75 -17.63 1.13 22.96
C SER A 75 -16.71 0.13 23.64
N ARG A 76 -15.50 -0.03 23.07
CA ARG A 76 -14.44 -0.86 23.61
C ARG A 76 -13.12 -0.10 23.55
N THR A 77 -12.36 -0.13 24.63
CA THR A 77 -11.00 0.42 24.65
C THR A 77 -10.00 -0.73 24.63
N PHE A 78 -9.01 -0.64 23.74
CA PHE A 78 -7.93 -1.60 23.61
C PHE A 78 -6.73 -1.25 24.50
N PRO A 79 -5.79 -2.19 24.77
CA PRO A 79 -4.61 -1.93 25.60
C PRO A 79 -3.71 -0.81 25.05
N ASP A 80 -3.65 -0.61 23.75
CA ASP A 80 -2.93 0.47 23.08
C ASP A 80 -3.69 1.81 23.06
N ARG A 81 -4.78 1.90 23.84
CA ARG A 81 -5.68 3.05 23.99
C ARG A 81 -6.56 3.37 22.78
N ARG A 82 -6.52 2.61 21.70
CA ARG A 82 -7.52 2.76 20.64
C ARG A 82 -8.92 2.56 21.22
N VAL A 83 -9.86 3.33 20.71
CA VAL A 83 -11.28 3.22 21.10
C VAL A 83 -12.09 2.82 19.89
N GLU A 84 -12.75 1.70 19.98
CA GLU A 84 -13.75 1.27 19.00
C GLU A 84 -15.14 1.69 19.47
N LEU A 85 -15.87 2.34 18.58
CA LEU A 85 -17.25 2.75 18.78
C LEU A 85 -18.11 1.99 17.77
N THR A 86 -19.10 1.26 18.25
CA THR A 86 -20.06 0.55 17.40
C THR A 86 -21.42 1.21 17.52
N LYS A 87 -22.02 1.60 16.39
CA LYS A 87 -23.40 2.07 16.30
C LYS A 87 -24.19 1.14 15.39
N ILE A 88 -25.34 0.68 15.88
CA ILE A 88 -26.26 -0.20 15.15
C ILE A 88 -27.55 0.55 14.91
N PHE A 89 -28.01 0.51 13.67
CA PHE A 89 -29.29 1.04 13.21
C PHE A 89 -30.08 -0.12 12.62
N LYS A 90 -31.30 -0.34 13.13
CA LYS A 90 -32.17 -1.46 12.68
C LYS A 90 -33.49 -0.94 12.16
N ASP A 91 -33.78 -1.31 10.92
CA ASP A 91 -35.11 -1.09 10.32
C ASP A 91 -36.16 -1.93 11.04
N PRO A 92 -37.17 -1.33 11.68
CA PRO A 92 -38.22 -2.08 12.36
C PRO A 92 -39.18 -2.83 11.40
N ALA A 93 -39.19 -2.45 10.11
CA ALA A 93 -40.11 -3.01 9.13
C ALA A 93 -39.54 -4.27 8.46
N THR A 94 -38.27 -4.22 8.04
CA THR A 94 -37.65 -5.31 7.24
C THR A 94 -36.65 -6.13 8.03
N GLY A 95 -36.14 -5.58 9.15
CA GLY A 95 -35.07 -6.20 9.92
C GLY A 95 -33.67 -5.95 9.39
N LEU A 96 -33.50 -5.10 8.35
CA LEU A 96 -32.16 -4.70 7.90
C LEU A 96 -31.42 -3.97 9.04
N GLU A 97 -30.20 -4.38 9.30
CA GLU A 97 -29.30 -3.74 10.26
C GLU A 97 -28.13 -3.10 9.54
N MET A 98 -27.85 -1.82 9.86
CA MET A 98 -26.62 -1.15 9.48
C MET A 98 -25.77 -0.95 10.74
N ARG A 99 -24.55 -1.46 10.73
CA ARG A 99 -23.56 -1.31 11.82
C ARG A 99 -22.40 -0.44 11.32
N LEU A 100 -22.14 0.65 12.05
CA LEU A 100 -20.99 1.52 11.85
C LEU A 100 -19.96 1.22 12.94
N GLU A 101 -18.83 0.68 12.54
CA GLU A 101 -17.67 0.45 13.40
C GLU A 101 -16.65 1.55 13.17
N THR A 102 -16.29 2.27 14.20
CA THR A 102 -15.38 3.42 14.14
C THR A 102 -14.23 3.21 15.11
N THR A 103 -13.00 3.29 14.64
CA THR A 103 -11.79 3.26 15.46
C THR A 103 -11.18 4.64 15.57
N VAL A 104 -11.00 5.11 16.80
CA VAL A 104 -10.34 6.38 17.15
C VAL A 104 -8.94 6.09 17.68
N PHE A 105 -7.96 6.83 17.23
CA PHE A 105 -6.55 6.67 17.58
C PHE A 105 -6.07 7.86 18.44
N PRO A 106 -6.00 7.74 19.79
CA PRO A 106 -5.68 8.88 20.66
C PRO A 106 -4.30 9.52 20.45
N ASN A 107 -3.39 8.77 19.85
CA ASN A 107 -2.02 9.23 19.55
C ASN A 107 -1.86 9.83 18.16
N PHE A 108 -2.92 9.80 17.33
CA PHE A 108 -2.94 10.34 15.99
C PHE A 108 -4.24 11.09 15.74
N PRO A 109 -4.22 12.15 14.94
CA PRO A 109 -5.44 12.86 14.53
C PRO A 109 -6.20 12.04 13.47
N ALA A 110 -6.46 10.77 13.75
CA ALA A 110 -6.93 9.77 12.80
C ALA A 110 -8.17 9.05 13.30
N VAL A 111 -9.06 8.76 12.36
CA VAL A 111 -10.28 7.97 12.57
C VAL A 111 -10.45 7.03 11.40
N GLU A 112 -10.70 5.77 11.69
CA GLU A 112 -11.11 4.77 10.69
C GLU A 112 -12.52 4.31 10.93
N TRP A 113 -13.22 3.93 9.87
CA TRP A 113 -14.54 3.31 10.00
C TRP A 113 -14.84 2.34 8.86
N VAL A 114 -15.76 1.41 9.15
CA VAL A 114 -16.36 0.46 8.21
C VAL A 114 -17.85 0.40 8.49
N MET A 115 -18.66 0.31 7.44
CA MET A 115 -20.09 0.05 7.56
C MET A 115 -20.36 -1.42 7.20
N HIS A 116 -21.27 -2.04 7.93
CA HIS A 116 -21.77 -3.37 7.64
C HIS A 116 -23.29 -3.31 7.47
N PHE A 117 -23.81 -4.09 6.54
CA PHE A 117 -25.25 -4.27 6.34
C PHE A 117 -25.59 -5.72 6.48
N LYS A 118 -26.54 -6.04 7.37
CA LYS A 118 -26.99 -7.40 7.63
C LYS A 118 -28.50 -7.51 7.47
N ASN A 119 -28.96 -8.46 6.69
CA ASN A 119 -30.36 -8.80 6.67
C ASN A 119 -30.71 -9.76 7.83
N ALA A 120 -31.19 -9.20 8.93
CA ALA A 120 -31.69 -9.97 10.09
C ALA A 120 -33.20 -10.27 9.99
N GLY A 121 -33.82 -10.02 8.84
CA GLY A 121 -35.19 -10.36 8.52
C GLY A 121 -35.35 -11.80 8.02
N THR A 122 -36.57 -12.14 7.60
CA THR A 122 -36.95 -13.49 7.13
C THR A 122 -37.19 -13.56 5.62
N SER A 123 -37.09 -12.45 4.91
CA SER A 123 -37.24 -12.33 3.45
C SER A 123 -36.09 -11.48 2.88
N ASP A 124 -35.92 -11.53 1.57
CA ASP A 124 -34.92 -10.67 0.89
C ASP A 124 -35.12 -9.21 1.28
N SER A 125 -34.02 -8.50 1.46
CA SER A 125 -34.07 -7.06 1.70
C SER A 125 -34.54 -6.34 0.42
N PRO A 126 -35.16 -5.17 0.53
CA PRO A 126 -35.17 -4.20 -0.57
C PRO A 126 -33.76 -3.91 -1.08
N ILE A 127 -33.65 -3.34 -2.29
CA ILE A 127 -32.37 -2.97 -2.90
C ILE A 127 -31.64 -1.93 -2.05
N LEU A 128 -30.38 -2.23 -1.76
CA LEU A 128 -29.35 -1.33 -1.27
C LEU A 128 -28.50 -0.90 -2.45
N GLU A 129 -28.32 0.40 -2.63
CA GLU A 129 -27.53 0.93 -3.75
C GLU A 129 -26.82 2.24 -3.39
N ASN A 130 -25.81 2.58 -4.18
CA ASN A 130 -24.99 3.79 -3.97
C ASN A 130 -24.50 3.90 -2.54
N ILE A 131 -23.92 2.81 -2.04
CA ILE A 131 -23.39 2.76 -0.66
C ILE A 131 -22.07 3.52 -0.62
N LEU A 132 -22.11 4.70 0.01
CA LEU A 132 -20.96 5.58 0.18
C LEU A 132 -20.58 5.64 1.68
N PRO A 133 -19.61 4.86 2.13
CA PRO A 133 -19.10 4.96 3.51
C PRO A 133 -18.47 6.33 3.82
N LEU A 134 -18.11 7.10 2.78
CA LEU A 134 -17.79 8.51 2.90
C LEU A 134 -18.65 9.32 1.93
N ASP A 135 -19.44 10.24 2.47
CA ASP A 135 -20.21 11.28 1.76
C ASP A 135 -20.25 12.53 2.65
N ALA A 136 -19.21 13.35 2.58
CA ALA A 136 -18.98 14.45 3.47
C ALA A 136 -18.88 15.80 2.76
N ALA A 137 -19.44 16.83 3.39
CA ALA A 137 -19.24 18.22 3.02
C ALA A 137 -18.25 18.84 4.02
N LEU A 138 -17.05 19.18 3.58
CA LEU A 138 -15.95 19.74 4.36
C LEU A 138 -15.93 21.26 4.17
N PRO A 139 -16.21 22.06 5.21
CA PRO A 139 -16.09 23.52 5.12
C PRO A 139 -14.62 23.91 5.04
N MET A 140 -14.29 24.83 4.14
CA MET A 140 -12.95 25.43 4.04
C MET A 140 -12.88 26.68 4.93
N THR A 141 -11.85 26.75 5.76
CA THR A 141 -11.64 27.89 6.68
C THR A 141 -10.70 28.95 6.08
N GLY A 142 -9.93 28.63 5.05
CA GLY A 142 -8.90 29.47 4.44
C GLY A 142 -9.41 30.28 3.24
N GLY A 143 -9.82 31.48 3.45
CA GLY A 143 -9.90 32.60 2.47
C GLY A 143 -10.26 32.26 1.01
N SER A 144 -9.60 32.95 0.08
CA SER A 144 -9.86 32.85 -1.38
C SER A 144 -9.04 31.77 -2.10
N ASN A 145 -8.34 30.87 -1.38
CA ASN A 145 -7.53 29.83 -2.00
C ASN A 145 -8.41 28.69 -2.51
N LEU A 146 -8.12 28.20 -3.72
CA LEU A 146 -8.74 27.01 -4.23
C LEU A 146 -8.27 25.77 -3.43
N PRO A 147 -9.17 24.80 -3.16
CA PRO A 147 -8.76 23.53 -2.59
C PRO A 147 -7.90 22.77 -3.59
N VAL A 148 -6.87 22.08 -3.08
CA VAL A 148 -5.99 21.25 -3.88
C VAL A 148 -6.11 19.80 -3.42
N ILE A 149 -6.33 18.90 -4.37
CA ILE A 149 -6.28 17.46 -4.13
C ILE A 149 -4.92 16.95 -4.59
N HIS A 150 -4.05 16.59 -3.61
CA HIS A 150 -2.79 15.92 -3.89
C HIS A 150 -3.02 14.42 -3.89
N TYR A 151 -2.59 13.73 -4.94
CA TYR A 151 -2.68 12.29 -5.09
C TYR A 151 -1.54 11.75 -5.94
N SER A 152 -1.46 10.46 -6.13
CA SER A 152 -0.49 9.85 -7.04
C SER A 152 -1.15 8.88 -7.99
N LYS A 153 -0.56 8.74 -9.18
CA LYS A 153 -0.87 7.64 -10.07
C LYS A 153 -0.61 6.30 -9.37
N GLY A 154 -1.16 5.22 -9.89
CA GLY A 154 -0.89 3.85 -9.47
C GLY A 154 0.25 3.22 -10.25
N ALA A 155 0.21 1.89 -10.40
CA ALA A 155 1.23 1.11 -11.10
C ALA A 155 0.67 0.55 -12.41
N LEU A 156 1.02 1.18 -13.53
CA LEU A 156 0.67 0.71 -14.88
C LEU A 156 1.89 0.23 -15.69
N CYS A 157 3.00 -0.06 -15.01
CA CYS A 157 4.27 -0.46 -15.63
C CYS A 157 4.83 0.64 -16.56
N SER A 158 4.97 1.83 -16.02
CA SER A 158 5.41 3.03 -16.74
C SER A 158 6.40 3.85 -15.92
N ILE A 159 7.15 4.75 -16.55
CA ILE A 159 8.04 5.69 -15.84
C ILE A 159 7.26 6.60 -14.89
N ASP A 160 6.00 6.84 -15.15
CA ASP A 160 5.12 7.68 -14.34
C ASP A 160 4.29 6.89 -13.30
N ASP A 161 4.64 5.62 -13.05
CA ASP A 161 4.09 4.90 -11.91
C ASP A 161 4.35 5.70 -10.63
N PHE A 162 3.29 5.88 -9.84
CA PHE A 162 3.28 6.66 -8.61
C PHE A 162 3.60 8.15 -8.77
N ALA A 163 3.59 8.70 -10.00
CA ALA A 163 3.84 10.12 -10.21
C ALA A 163 2.87 10.98 -9.38
N PRO A 164 3.39 11.99 -8.63
CA PRO A 164 2.54 12.89 -7.86
C PRO A 164 1.73 13.79 -8.80
N VAL A 165 0.50 14.08 -8.40
CA VAL A 165 -0.43 14.96 -9.11
C VAL A 165 -1.07 15.91 -8.11
N ASP A 166 -1.07 17.21 -8.44
CA ASP A 166 -1.72 18.27 -7.69
C ASP A 166 -2.86 18.83 -8.55
N LYS A 167 -4.11 18.69 -8.08
CA LYS A 167 -5.30 19.17 -8.79
C LYS A 167 -6.01 20.24 -7.97
N ALA A 168 -5.85 21.49 -8.33
CA ALA A 168 -6.70 22.56 -7.82
C ALA A 168 -8.11 22.46 -8.42
N LEU A 169 -9.14 22.65 -7.58
CA LEU A 169 -10.54 22.56 -8.00
C LEU A 169 -11.18 23.95 -7.98
N GLY A 170 -11.59 24.43 -9.15
CA GLY A 170 -12.46 25.59 -9.28
C GLY A 170 -13.89 25.30 -8.78
N THR A 171 -14.65 26.34 -8.44
CA THR A 171 -16.04 26.19 -7.98
C THR A 171 -16.89 25.49 -9.06
N GLY A 172 -17.60 24.45 -8.67
CA GLY A 172 -18.37 23.59 -9.56
C GLY A 172 -17.55 22.51 -10.28
N GLU A 173 -16.21 22.52 -10.15
CA GLU A 173 -15.36 21.50 -10.75
C GLU A 173 -15.40 20.20 -9.96
N LYS A 174 -15.38 19.08 -10.69
CA LYS A 174 -15.39 17.71 -10.14
C LYS A 174 -14.14 16.96 -10.58
N LEU A 175 -13.47 16.30 -9.62
CA LEU A 175 -12.47 15.27 -9.85
C LEU A 175 -13.09 13.92 -9.46
N HIS A 176 -13.02 12.93 -10.36
CA HIS A 176 -13.47 11.56 -10.10
C HIS A 176 -12.35 10.59 -10.45
N LEU A 177 -12.03 9.68 -9.53
CA LEU A 177 -10.93 8.74 -9.63
C LEU A 177 -11.37 7.34 -9.22
N GLN A 178 -10.86 6.34 -9.93
CA GLN A 178 -11.03 4.91 -9.63
C GLN A 178 -9.84 4.13 -10.16
N PRO A 179 -9.50 2.93 -9.62
CA PRO A 179 -8.30 2.21 -10.01
C PRO A 179 -8.36 1.57 -11.39
N GLY A 180 -9.55 1.19 -11.85
CA GLY A 180 -9.74 0.43 -13.09
C GLY A 180 -9.34 -1.05 -13.00
N GLY A 181 -10.24 -1.95 -13.45
CA GLY A 181 -9.99 -3.38 -13.55
C GLY A 181 -10.01 -4.19 -12.26
N GLY A 182 -10.34 -3.61 -11.10
CA GLY A 182 -10.53 -4.33 -9.84
C GLY A 182 -9.26 -4.57 -9.01
N ARG A 183 -8.14 -3.93 -9.33
CA ARG A 183 -6.91 -3.93 -8.53
C ARG A 183 -6.68 -2.54 -7.96
N SER A 184 -6.70 -2.40 -6.64
CA SER A 184 -6.92 -1.15 -5.88
C SER A 184 -5.95 0.01 -6.15
N SER A 185 -4.79 -0.24 -6.74
CA SER A 185 -3.81 0.81 -7.08
C SER A 185 -3.25 0.68 -8.50
N SER A 186 -4.08 0.27 -9.47
CA SER A 186 -3.70 0.23 -10.88
C SER A 186 -3.48 1.64 -11.44
N GLU A 187 -4.55 2.43 -11.63
CA GLU A 187 -4.41 3.78 -12.21
C GLU A 187 -4.08 4.84 -11.18
N PHE A 188 -4.61 4.71 -9.96
CA PHE A 188 -4.42 5.68 -8.87
C PHE A 188 -4.20 4.96 -7.54
N LEU A 189 -3.35 5.54 -6.69
CA LEU A 189 -3.25 5.12 -5.29
C LEU A 189 -4.51 5.54 -4.52
N PRO A 190 -5.05 4.69 -3.62
CA PRO A 190 -6.24 5.01 -2.83
C PRO A 190 -5.95 5.91 -1.62
N PHE A 191 -5.09 6.91 -1.81
CA PHE A 191 -4.71 7.89 -0.78
C PHE A 191 -4.74 9.29 -1.37
N PHE A 192 -5.42 10.21 -0.68
CA PHE A 192 -5.63 11.58 -1.14
C PHE A 192 -5.34 12.56 -0.01
N ASN A 193 -4.60 13.61 -0.28
CA ASN A 193 -4.39 14.71 0.65
C ASN A 193 -5.21 15.91 0.17
N ILE A 194 -6.25 16.24 0.91
CA ILE A 194 -7.20 17.31 0.62
C ILE A 194 -6.71 18.55 1.35
N ASP A 195 -6.05 19.46 0.63
CA ASP A 195 -5.59 20.74 1.15
C ASP A 195 -6.70 21.79 1.05
N MET A 196 -7.09 22.33 2.19
CA MET A 196 -8.16 23.33 2.33
C MET A 196 -7.61 24.73 2.69
N GLY A 197 -6.32 24.96 2.44
CA GLY A 197 -5.66 26.25 2.69
C GLY A 197 -5.04 26.37 4.08
N GLY A 198 -4.01 25.58 4.39
CA GLY A 198 -3.29 25.59 5.65
C GLY A 198 -3.78 24.61 6.70
N GLU A 199 -4.79 23.86 6.38
CA GLU A 199 -5.28 22.67 7.08
C GLU A 199 -5.87 21.70 6.07
N GLY A 200 -5.97 20.43 6.43
CA GLY A 200 -6.51 19.45 5.51
C GLY A 200 -6.79 18.10 6.12
N MET A 201 -7.17 17.18 5.25
CA MET A 201 -7.50 15.82 5.59
C MET A 201 -6.85 14.85 4.60
N ILE A 202 -6.16 13.82 5.13
CA ILE A 202 -5.84 12.64 4.34
C ILE A 202 -7.08 11.75 4.32
N LEU A 203 -7.51 11.35 3.13
CA LEU A 203 -8.42 10.24 2.90
C LEU A 203 -7.60 9.01 2.50
N GLY A 204 -7.77 7.90 3.21
CA GLY A 204 -7.27 6.58 2.84
C GLY A 204 -8.44 5.62 2.61
N ILE A 205 -8.38 4.83 1.54
CA ILE A 205 -9.39 3.83 1.20
C ILE A 205 -8.77 2.44 1.38
N GLY A 206 -9.42 1.59 2.15
CA GLY A 206 -9.07 0.18 2.36
C GLY A 206 -10.05 -0.71 1.64
N TRP A 207 -9.75 -0.99 0.38
CA TRP A 207 -10.51 -1.91 -0.47
C TRP A 207 -9.62 -2.44 -1.59
N SER A 208 -9.33 -3.71 -1.57
CA SER A 208 -8.43 -4.32 -2.57
C SER A 208 -9.12 -4.63 -3.91
N GLY A 209 -10.31 -4.05 -4.12
CA GLY A 209 -11.14 -4.14 -5.34
C GLY A 209 -11.33 -2.77 -6.01
N GLU A 210 -12.47 -2.62 -6.71
CA GLU A 210 -12.83 -1.41 -7.47
C GLU A 210 -13.51 -0.38 -6.56
N TRP A 211 -12.74 0.55 -6.06
CA TRP A 211 -13.23 1.71 -5.32
C TRP A 211 -13.46 2.91 -6.25
N ALA A 212 -14.22 3.90 -5.78
CA ALA A 212 -14.35 5.20 -6.42
C ALA A 212 -14.25 6.33 -5.40
N ALA A 213 -13.64 7.45 -5.79
CA ALA A 213 -13.58 8.69 -5.03
C ALA A 213 -13.94 9.88 -5.92
N SER A 214 -14.76 10.78 -5.39
CA SER A 214 -15.15 12.04 -6.06
C SER A 214 -14.94 13.22 -5.14
N PHE A 215 -14.40 14.29 -5.69
CA PHE A 215 -14.16 15.56 -5.03
C PHE A 215 -14.82 16.67 -5.83
N VAL A 216 -15.67 17.46 -5.19
CA VAL A 216 -16.40 18.57 -5.84
C VAL A 216 -16.24 19.83 -5.00
N HIS A 217 -15.75 20.90 -5.59
CA HIS A 217 -15.78 22.21 -4.94
C HIS A 217 -17.16 22.85 -5.14
N GLU A 218 -18.01 22.75 -4.12
CA GLU A 218 -19.37 23.31 -4.13
C GLU A 218 -19.36 24.82 -3.83
N ASN A 219 -20.49 25.49 -4.12
CA ASN A 219 -20.69 26.88 -3.71
C ASN A 219 -20.59 27.01 -2.17
N GLY A 220 -20.19 28.18 -1.67
CA GLY A 220 -20.12 28.46 -0.25
C GLY A 220 -18.85 27.90 0.44
N ASN A 221 -17.77 27.72 -0.31
CA ASN A 221 -16.48 27.28 0.23
C ASN A 221 -16.53 25.89 0.87
N ILE A 222 -17.15 24.94 0.19
CA ILE A 222 -17.32 23.55 0.64
C ILE A 222 -16.67 22.61 -0.36
N ILE A 223 -15.88 21.65 0.12
CA ILE A 223 -15.47 20.50 -0.68
C ILE A 223 -16.38 19.33 -0.29
N ARG A 224 -17.13 18.81 -1.26
CA ARG A 224 -17.83 17.53 -1.10
C ARG A 224 -16.91 16.40 -1.47
N VAL A 225 -16.77 15.44 -0.58
CA VAL A 225 -15.95 14.24 -0.76
C VAL A 225 -16.84 13.01 -0.66
N GLN A 226 -16.84 12.18 -1.71
CA GLN A 226 -17.62 10.95 -1.76
C GLN A 226 -16.70 9.78 -2.11
N SER A 227 -16.82 8.67 -1.39
CA SER A 227 -16.06 7.46 -1.68
C SER A 227 -16.77 6.20 -1.21
N GLY A 228 -16.56 5.11 -1.95
CA GLY A 228 -17.11 3.78 -1.69
C GLY A 228 -16.67 2.79 -2.74
N MET A 229 -17.37 1.69 -2.89
CA MET A 229 -17.24 0.82 -4.06
C MET A 229 -17.74 1.54 -5.30
N ALA A 230 -17.13 1.26 -6.45
CA ALA A 230 -17.52 1.88 -7.71
C ALA A 230 -18.98 1.57 -8.08
N LYS A 231 -19.46 0.39 -7.74
CA LYS A 231 -20.83 -0.03 -8.02
C LYS A 231 -21.42 -0.89 -6.90
N THR A 232 -22.60 -0.50 -6.43
CA THR A 232 -23.44 -1.31 -5.54
C THR A 232 -24.91 -1.15 -5.91
N HIS A 233 -25.58 -2.27 -6.22
CA HIS A 233 -27.04 -2.34 -6.44
C HIS A 233 -27.49 -3.76 -6.12
N LEU A 234 -27.80 -4.03 -4.85
CA LEU A 234 -27.97 -5.39 -4.38
C LEU A 234 -29.04 -5.54 -3.30
N LYS A 235 -29.66 -6.70 -3.27
CA LYS A 235 -30.43 -7.18 -2.14
C LYS A 235 -29.61 -8.15 -1.29
N LEU A 236 -29.97 -8.28 -0.02
CA LEU A 236 -29.41 -9.27 0.89
C LEU A 236 -30.45 -10.34 1.18
N HIS A 237 -30.07 -11.62 1.06
CA HIS A 237 -30.88 -12.74 1.52
C HIS A 237 -30.92 -12.79 3.07
N PRO A 238 -31.91 -13.46 3.68
CA PRO A 238 -31.96 -13.63 5.14
C PRO A 238 -30.65 -14.19 5.69
N GLY A 239 -30.11 -13.52 6.70
CA GLY A 239 -28.85 -13.87 7.36
C GLY A 239 -27.58 -13.36 6.68
N GLU A 240 -27.65 -12.86 5.43
CA GLU A 240 -26.48 -12.32 4.75
C GLU A 240 -26.03 -11.00 5.38
N GLU A 241 -24.72 -10.84 5.41
CA GLU A 241 -24.02 -9.61 5.83
C GLU A 241 -22.97 -9.25 4.79
N ILE A 242 -22.78 -7.95 4.57
CA ILE A 242 -21.73 -7.35 3.73
C ILE A 242 -21.04 -6.22 4.50
N ARG A 243 -19.80 -5.91 4.08
CA ARG A 243 -19.08 -4.71 4.54
C ARG A 243 -18.78 -3.76 3.39
N THR A 244 -18.53 -2.49 3.75
CA THR A 244 -17.99 -1.48 2.82
C THR A 244 -16.47 -1.46 2.85
N PRO A 245 -15.82 -0.72 1.92
CA PRO A 245 -14.44 -0.28 2.09
C PRO A 245 -14.22 0.34 3.47
N ARG A 246 -13.02 0.13 4.05
CA ARG A 246 -12.54 0.88 5.21
C ARG A 246 -12.19 2.29 4.79
N MET A 247 -12.59 3.29 5.54
CA MET A 247 -12.20 4.68 5.32
C MET A 247 -11.27 5.13 6.44
N LEU A 248 -10.26 5.90 6.09
CA LEU A 248 -9.39 6.64 7.00
C LEU A 248 -9.57 8.13 6.76
N ALA A 249 -9.86 8.90 7.81
CA ALA A 249 -9.69 10.34 7.83
C ALA A 249 -8.58 10.70 8.83
N LEU A 250 -7.53 11.39 8.35
CA LEU A 250 -6.43 11.87 9.19
C LEU A 250 -6.27 13.37 8.96
N PHE A 251 -6.36 14.16 10.03
CA PHE A 251 -6.38 15.62 9.97
C PHE A 251 -5.00 16.20 10.20
N TRP A 252 -4.70 17.30 9.51
CA TRP A 252 -3.42 17.99 9.65
C TRP A 252 -3.57 19.51 9.55
N GLN A 253 -2.57 20.24 10.05
CA GLN A 253 -2.46 21.71 9.93
C GLN A 253 -1.05 22.11 9.50
N GLY A 254 -0.95 23.22 8.78
CA GLY A 254 0.28 23.75 8.23
C GLY A 254 0.45 23.42 6.75
N GLU A 255 1.52 22.76 6.37
CA GLU A 255 1.80 22.38 4.98
C GLU A 255 1.31 20.97 4.66
N PRO A 256 0.89 20.68 3.42
CA PRO A 256 0.40 19.35 3.00
C PRO A 256 1.36 18.19 3.30
N VAL A 257 2.67 18.41 3.22
CA VAL A 257 3.68 17.38 3.54
C VAL A 257 3.58 16.87 4.97
N ARG A 258 3.05 17.68 5.90
CA ARG A 258 2.78 17.23 7.28
C ARG A 258 1.72 16.13 7.28
N GLY A 259 0.65 16.28 6.51
CA GLY A 259 -0.39 15.26 6.36
C GLY A 259 0.20 13.94 5.85
N ASN A 260 1.04 13.98 4.82
CA ASN A 260 1.71 12.80 4.29
C ASN A 260 2.63 12.14 5.34
N ASN A 261 3.41 12.92 6.10
CA ASN A 261 4.27 12.37 7.14
C ASN A 261 3.48 11.79 8.33
N LEU A 262 2.37 12.42 8.72
CA LEU A 262 1.45 11.84 9.70
C LEU A 262 0.86 10.52 9.21
N LEU A 263 0.45 10.42 7.94
CA LEU A 263 -0.01 9.16 7.34
C LEU A 263 1.08 8.08 7.40
N ARG A 264 2.31 8.39 6.96
CA ARG A 264 3.44 7.44 7.01
C ARG A 264 3.66 6.88 8.41
N ARG A 265 3.67 7.75 9.42
CA ARG A 265 3.80 7.36 10.84
C ARG A 265 2.62 6.55 11.33
N PHE A 266 1.42 6.93 10.93
CA PHE A 266 0.18 6.21 11.25
C PHE A 266 0.21 4.79 10.69
N LEU A 267 0.57 4.62 9.41
CA LEU A 267 0.68 3.32 8.77
C LEU A 267 1.75 2.44 9.46
N LEU A 268 2.90 3.00 9.79
CA LEU A 268 3.95 2.27 10.53
C LEU A 268 3.55 1.88 11.95
N ALA A 269 2.68 2.66 12.59
CA ALA A 269 2.22 2.38 13.95
C ALA A 269 1.07 1.38 14.00
N HIS A 270 0.14 1.41 13.03
CA HIS A 270 -1.14 0.72 13.11
C HIS A 270 -1.43 -0.25 11.95
N HIS A 271 -0.73 -0.11 10.81
CA HIS A 271 -0.89 -0.94 9.61
C HIS A 271 0.40 -1.63 9.16
N ARG A 272 1.38 -1.75 10.04
CA ARG A 272 2.62 -2.45 9.76
C ARG A 272 2.49 -3.92 10.12
N PRO A 273 2.71 -4.86 9.16
CA PRO A 273 2.71 -6.29 9.46
C PRO A 273 3.69 -6.65 10.57
N GLN A 274 3.32 -7.65 11.39
CA GLN A 274 4.10 -8.04 12.58
C GLN A 274 4.36 -9.56 12.60
N PRO A 275 5.13 -10.11 11.65
CA PRO A 275 5.48 -11.53 11.66
C PRO A 275 6.24 -11.88 12.95
N GLY A 276 5.79 -12.95 13.63
CA GLY A 276 6.32 -13.33 14.94
C GLY A 276 6.07 -12.31 16.06
N GLY A 277 5.06 -11.43 15.90
CA GLY A 277 4.70 -10.38 16.86
C GLY A 277 5.65 -9.18 16.87
N LYS A 278 6.53 -9.05 15.87
CA LYS A 278 7.49 -7.92 15.75
C LYS A 278 7.19 -7.11 14.50
N PRO A 279 7.22 -5.76 14.59
CA PRO A 279 7.07 -4.92 13.42
C PRO A 279 8.08 -5.27 12.33
N ILE A 280 7.60 -5.55 11.12
CA ILE A 280 8.46 -5.98 10.01
C ILE A 280 9.48 -4.91 9.66
N VAL A 281 10.75 -5.32 9.46
CA VAL A 281 11.79 -4.53 8.81
C VAL A 281 12.02 -5.19 7.45
N LEU A 282 11.92 -4.41 6.37
CA LEU A 282 12.09 -4.97 5.04
C LEU A 282 13.53 -5.46 4.85
N PRO A 283 13.73 -6.63 4.24
CA PRO A 283 15.06 -7.21 4.14
C PRO A 283 15.89 -6.58 3.01
N VAL A 284 17.20 -6.84 3.03
CA VAL A 284 17.96 -6.92 1.80
C VAL A 284 17.69 -8.29 1.20
N LEU A 285 17.22 -8.33 -0.03
CA LEU A 285 16.88 -9.56 -0.73
C LEU A 285 17.69 -9.72 -2.03
N LEU A 286 17.80 -10.97 -2.49
CA LEU A 286 18.32 -11.34 -3.79
C LEU A 286 17.27 -12.17 -4.52
N GLY A 287 16.80 -11.65 -5.65
CA GLY A 287 15.84 -12.35 -6.52
C GLY A 287 16.54 -13.30 -7.50
N SER A 288 15.87 -14.43 -7.77
CA SER A 288 16.26 -15.43 -8.75
C SER A 288 15.05 -15.93 -9.52
N TRP A 289 15.30 -16.61 -10.65
CA TRP A 289 14.24 -17.15 -11.51
C TRP A 289 13.93 -18.61 -11.16
N GLY A 290 12.67 -18.97 -11.01
CA GLY A 290 12.26 -20.33 -10.66
C GLY A 290 12.48 -21.36 -11.78
N GLY A 291 12.71 -20.91 -13.01
CA GLY A 291 13.12 -21.75 -14.14
C GLY A 291 14.60 -22.18 -14.10
N ASP A 292 15.39 -21.65 -13.16
CA ASP A 292 16.77 -22.08 -12.95
C ASP A 292 16.80 -23.40 -12.15
N PRO A 293 17.76 -24.32 -12.41
CA PRO A 293 17.87 -25.55 -11.66
C PRO A 293 18.30 -25.32 -10.20
N ALA A 294 17.87 -26.19 -9.28
CA ALA A 294 18.21 -26.14 -7.86
C ALA A 294 19.72 -26.00 -7.60
N ALA A 295 20.56 -26.59 -8.44
CA ALA A 295 22.01 -26.45 -8.36
C ALA A 295 22.50 -25.00 -8.50
N SER A 296 21.85 -24.20 -9.35
CA SER A 296 22.16 -22.76 -9.50
C SER A 296 21.78 -21.97 -8.24
N HIS A 297 20.61 -22.25 -7.67
CA HIS A 297 20.18 -21.66 -6.41
C HIS A 297 21.15 -22.02 -5.27
N LEU A 298 21.52 -23.28 -5.12
CA LEU A 298 22.47 -23.74 -4.11
C LEU A 298 23.86 -23.09 -4.28
N LYS A 299 24.34 -22.94 -5.52
CA LYS A 299 25.58 -22.21 -5.80
C LYS A 299 25.49 -20.75 -5.35
N MET A 300 24.38 -20.08 -5.60
CA MET A 300 24.17 -18.70 -5.18
C MET A 300 24.09 -18.59 -3.65
N ILE A 301 23.39 -19.51 -2.97
CA ILE A 301 23.30 -19.57 -1.50
C ILE A 301 24.69 -19.78 -0.91
N GLN A 302 25.49 -20.68 -1.50
CA GLN A 302 26.89 -20.89 -1.06
C GLN A 302 27.74 -19.64 -1.26
N ARG A 303 27.55 -18.89 -2.36
CA ARG A 303 28.21 -17.61 -2.60
C ARG A 303 27.84 -16.57 -1.55
N ILE A 304 26.54 -16.40 -1.23
CA ILE A 304 26.05 -15.51 -0.16
C ILE A 304 26.75 -15.86 1.17
N LYS A 305 26.82 -17.16 1.49
CA LYS A 305 27.41 -17.65 2.74
C LYS A 305 28.93 -17.46 2.77
N SER A 306 29.64 -17.91 1.75
CA SER A 306 31.12 -17.86 1.72
C SER A 306 31.69 -16.46 1.64
N ARG A 307 30.94 -15.52 1.02
CA ARG A 307 31.29 -14.09 0.95
C ARG A 307 30.70 -13.26 2.10
N GLU A 308 30.00 -13.92 3.04
CA GLU A 308 29.33 -13.28 4.18
C GLU A 308 28.47 -12.07 3.76
N LEU A 309 27.75 -12.17 2.65
CA LEU A 309 26.90 -11.08 2.17
C LEU A 309 25.70 -10.90 3.11
N PRO A 310 25.39 -9.68 3.55
CA PRO A 310 24.31 -9.43 4.49
C PRO A 310 22.94 -9.40 3.80
N ILE A 311 22.66 -10.44 3.00
CA ILE A 311 21.37 -10.69 2.33
C ILE A 311 20.52 -11.53 3.28
N GLY A 312 19.33 -11.03 3.63
CA GLY A 312 18.43 -11.68 4.61
C GLY A 312 17.38 -12.58 3.97
N LEU A 313 17.02 -12.33 2.70
CA LEU A 313 15.94 -13.02 2.01
C LEU A 313 16.40 -13.46 0.61
N TYR A 314 16.16 -14.71 0.29
CA TYR A 314 16.36 -15.28 -1.05
C TYR A 314 14.99 -15.48 -1.70
N TRP A 315 14.79 -14.94 -2.89
CA TRP A 315 13.52 -14.99 -3.61
C TRP A 315 13.65 -15.84 -4.84
N ILE A 316 12.77 -16.84 -5.00
CA ILE A 316 12.59 -17.65 -6.21
C ILE A 316 11.26 -17.24 -6.85
N ASP A 317 11.33 -16.74 -8.08
CA ASP A 317 10.19 -16.28 -8.87
C ASP A 317 9.46 -17.45 -9.57
N ALA A 318 8.61 -17.17 -10.53
CA ALA A 318 7.81 -18.10 -11.31
C ALA A 318 8.66 -19.15 -12.08
N GLU A 319 8.01 -20.11 -12.76
CA GLU A 319 8.58 -21.15 -13.63
C GLU A 319 9.06 -22.41 -12.90
N TRP A 320 8.96 -22.50 -11.57
CA TRP A 320 9.38 -23.68 -10.79
C TRP A 320 8.39 -24.85 -10.83
N PHE A 321 7.21 -24.65 -11.41
CA PHE A 321 6.04 -25.56 -11.38
C PHE A 321 5.50 -25.83 -12.79
N GLY A 322 4.68 -26.89 -12.91
CA GLY A 322 3.92 -27.23 -14.11
C GLY A 322 4.78 -27.41 -15.35
N SER A 323 4.34 -26.87 -16.46
CA SER A 323 5.06 -26.83 -17.74
C SER A 323 5.49 -25.40 -18.08
N THR A 324 6.44 -25.23 -18.99
CA THR A 324 6.81 -23.91 -19.51
C THR A 324 5.93 -23.50 -20.69
N PRO A 325 5.58 -22.23 -20.82
CA PRO A 325 5.87 -21.12 -19.93
C PRO A 325 4.87 -21.04 -18.74
N TRP A 326 5.32 -20.51 -17.60
CA TRP A 326 4.57 -20.43 -16.36
C TRP A 326 3.17 -19.80 -16.51
N TRP A 327 3.03 -18.80 -17.37
CA TRP A 327 1.77 -18.09 -17.60
C TRP A 327 0.67 -18.95 -18.26
N LYS A 328 1.00 -20.17 -18.71
CA LYS A 328 0.06 -21.17 -19.22
C LYS A 328 -0.15 -22.32 -18.24
N SER A 329 0.55 -22.32 -17.12
CA SER A 329 0.60 -23.44 -16.18
C SER A 329 0.01 -23.12 -14.80
N ASN A 330 -0.48 -21.88 -14.57
CA ASN A 330 -1.12 -21.55 -13.32
C ASN A 330 -2.35 -22.46 -13.10
N GLY A 331 -2.32 -23.23 -12.02
CA GLY A 331 -3.26 -24.32 -11.76
C GLY A 331 -2.65 -25.73 -11.86
N ASP A 332 -1.41 -25.84 -12.39
CA ASP A 332 -0.59 -27.07 -12.32
C ASP A 332 0.57 -26.85 -11.37
N TRP A 333 0.32 -26.84 -10.09
CA TRP A 333 1.31 -26.50 -9.06
C TRP A 333 2.24 -27.65 -8.68
N THR A 334 2.51 -28.53 -9.61
CA THR A 334 3.45 -29.64 -9.43
C THR A 334 4.87 -29.13 -9.61
N VAL A 335 5.72 -29.36 -8.60
CA VAL A 335 7.15 -28.98 -8.64
C VAL A 335 7.84 -29.66 -9.81
N ARG A 336 8.54 -28.91 -10.64
CA ARG A 336 9.34 -29.39 -11.78
C ARG A 336 10.51 -30.24 -11.28
N LYS A 337 10.37 -31.56 -11.37
CA LYS A 337 11.40 -32.51 -10.91
C LYS A 337 12.68 -32.50 -11.76
N ASP A 338 12.61 -32.01 -12.99
CA ASP A 338 13.78 -31.78 -13.85
C ASP A 338 14.66 -30.65 -13.31
N LEU A 339 14.08 -29.65 -12.63
CA LEU A 339 14.79 -28.53 -12.02
C LEU A 339 15.04 -28.73 -10.51
N TYR A 340 14.07 -29.30 -9.80
CA TYR A 340 14.06 -29.45 -8.35
C TYR A 340 13.87 -30.95 -7.96
N PRO A 341 14.82 -31.83 -8.26
CA PRO A 341 14.65 -33.27 -8.01
C PRO A 341 14.36 -33.61 -6.57
N GLU A 342 14.99 -32.92 -5.61
CA GLU A 342 14.83 -33.09 -4.17
C GLU A 342 13.79 -32.15 -3.53
N GLY A 343 13.06 -31.35 -4.36
CA GLY A 343 12.09 -30.35 -3.90
C GLY A 343 12.74 -29.14 -3.22
N PHE A 344 11.89 -28.30 -2.60
CA PHE A 344 12.34 -27.00 -2.06
C PHE A 344 13.06 -27.10 -0.71
N LYS A 345 12.86 -28.16 0.07
CA LYS A 345 13.60 -28.38 1.32
C LYS A 345 15.10 -28.42 1.12
N ALA A 346 15.56 -28.96 0.00
CA ALA A 346 16.96 -28.94 -0.39
C ALA A 346 17.55 -27.52 -0.54
N ILE A 347 16.67 -26.49 -0.70
CA ILE A 347 17.04 -25.09 -0.82
C ILE A 347 16.77 -24.34 0.49
N SER A 348 15.59 -24.53 1.11
CA SER A 348 15.21 -23.80 2.32
C SER A 348 16.06 -24.21 3.53
N ASP A 349 16.41 -25.49 3.71
CA ASP A 349 17.19 -25.94 4.84
C ASP A 349 18.62 -25.32 4.88
N PRO A 350 19.39 -25.27 3.77
CA PRO A 350 20.66 -24.53 3.75
C PRO A 350 20.52 -23.02 3.99
N LEU A 351 19.44 -22.40 3.55
CA LEU A 351 19.15 -20.98 3.83
C LEU A 351 18.91 -20.78 5.32
N HIS A 352 18.03 -21.58 5.93
CA HIS A 352 17.73 -21.52 7.35
C HIS A 352 18.95 -21.79 8.21
N ALA A 353 19.79 -22.78 7.84
CA ALA A 353 21.05 -23.05 8.52
C ALA A 353 22.03 -21.87 8.46
N ALA A 354 21.90 -21.00 7.45
CA ALA A 354 22.67 -19.76 7.32
C ALA A 354 21.96 -18.53 7.95
N GLY A 355 20.83 -18.72 8.65
CA GLY A 355 20.03 -17.64 9.23
C GLY A 355 19.35 -16.75 8.18
N LYS A 356 19.12 -17.29 6.97
CA LYS A 356 18.46 -16.61 5.86
C LYS A 356 17.04 -17.15 5.68
N LYS A 357 16.22 -16.42 4.90
CA LYS A 357 14.82 -16.72 4.64
C LYS A 357 14.57 -17.04 3.18
N LEU A 358 13.53 -17.82 2.90
CA LEU A 358 13.07 -18.15 1.56
C LEU A 358 11.74 -17.46 1.27
N LEU A 359 11.67 -16.79 0.12
CA LEU A 359 10.45 -16.31 -0.52
C LEU A 359 10.20 -17.11 -1.80
N LEU A 360 8.98 -17.59 -1.98
CA LEU A 360 8.56 -18.27 -3.20
C LEU A 360 7.35 -17.57 -3.83
N TRP A 361 7.39 -17.42 -5.14
CA TRP A 361 6.32 -16.86 -5.97
C TRP A 361 5.21 -17.89 -6.20
N LEU A 362 3.95 -17.46 -6.05
CA LEU A 362 2.74 -18.18 -6.41
C LEU A 362 1.69 -17.20 -6.94
N GLU A 363 0.87 -17.64 -7.87
CA GLU A 363 -0.28 -16.89 -8.40
C GLU A 363 -1.55 -17.76 -8.38
N PRO A 364 -2.08 -18.13 -7.21
CA PRO A 364 -3.12 -19.15 -7.09
C PRO A 364 -4.51 -18.65 -7.46
N GLN A 365 -4.73 -17.35 -7.56
CA GLN A 365 -6.04 -16.80 -7.89
C GLN A 365 -6.35 -16.81 -9.39
N ARG A 366 -5.35 -16.91 -10.25
CA ARG A 366 -5.50 -17.07 -11.69
C ARG A 366 -5.31 -18.53 -12.08
N VAL A 367 -6.24 -19.10 -12.84
CA VAL A 367 -6.21 -20.48 -13.26
C VAL A 367 -6.28 -20.56 -14.79
N CYS A 368 -5.26 -21.13 -15.40
CA CYS A 368 -5.22 -21.34 -16.84
C CYS A 368 -6.08 -22.54 -17.25
N ARG A 369 -6.84 -22.41 -18.32
CA ARG A 369 -7.58 -23.54 -18.88
C ARG A 369 -6.64 -24.65 -19.32
N GLY A 370 -7.06 -25.91 -19.12
CA GLY A 370 -6.27 -27.09 -19.43
C GLY A 370 -5.31 -27.54 -18.32
N THR A 371 -5.24 -26.79 -17.21
CA THR A 371 -4.50 -27.20 -16.01
C THR A 371 -5.35 -28.07 -15.10
N GLU A 372 -4.72 -28.73 -14.10
CA GLU A 372 -5.40 -29.55 -13.12
C GLU A 372 -6.55 -28.79 -12.41
N TRP A 373 -6.25 -27.56 -11.98
CA TRP A 373 -7.26 -26.75 -11.26
C TRP A 373 -8.40 -26.26 -12.14
N ALA A 374 -8.25 -26.22 -13.46
CA ALA A 374 -9.35 -25.91 -14.36
C ALA A 374 -10.48 -26.95 -14.30
N SER A 375 -10.18 -28.19 -13.86
CA SER A 375 -11.21 -29.23 -13.61
C SER A 375 -12.19 -28.83 -12.50
N PHE A 376 -11.83 -27.87 -11.64
CA PHE A 376 -12.74 -27.36 -10.60
C PHE A 376 -13.92 -26.55 -11.14
N LEU A 377 -14.00 -26.31 -12.44
CA LEU A 377 -15.22 -25.85 -13.11
C LEU A 377 -16.41 -26.81 -12.88
N ASP A 378 -16.13 -28.10 -12.67
CA ASP A 378 -17.16 -29.11 -12.32
C ASP A 378 -17.72 -28.88 -10.90
N ARG A 379 -17.12 -28.02 -10.11
CA ARG A 379 -17.58 -27.63 -8.77
C ARG A 379 -18.30 -26.28 -8.85
N PRO A 380 -19.61 -26.23 -8.62
CA PRO A 380 -20.38 -24.99 -8.78
C PRO A 380 -19.81 -23.84 -7.96
N GLY A 381 -19.51 -22.72 -8.63
CA GLY A 381 -19.06 -21.47 -8.01
C GLY A 381 -17.60 -21.42 -7.56
N TRP A 382 -16.77 -22.46 -7.79
CA TRP A 382 -15.37 -22.44 -7.38
C TRP A 382 -14.51 -21.54 -8.27
N LEU A 383 -14.80 -21.49 -9.55
CA LEU A 383 -14.13 -20.67 -10.53
C LEU A 383 -15.12 -19.70 -11.17
N LEU A 384 -14.69 -18.47 -11.41
CA LEU A 384 -15.43 -17.50 -12.19
C LEU A 384 -14.91 -17.51 -13.62
N GLU A 385 -15.83 -17.40 -14.57
CA GLU A 385 -15.54 -17.29 -15.99
C GLU A 385 -15.87 -15.87 -16.45
N LEU A 386 -15.07 -15.38 -17.35
CA LEU A 386 -15.42 -14.22 -18.14
C LEU A 386 -16.21 -14.70 -19.35
N GLY A 387 -17.30 -14.03 -19.66
CA GLY A 387 -18.00 -14.23 -20.91
C GLY A 387 -17.14 -13.77 -22.10
N GLU A 388 -17.72 -13.12 -23.08
CA GLU A 388 -16.97 -12.48 -24.14
C GLU A 388 -16.21 -11.25 -23.57
N ALA A 389 -14.87 -11.23 -23.72
CA ALA A 389 -14.02 -10.17 -23.19
C ALA A 389 -14.37 -8.82 -23.82
N THR A 390 -14.81 -7.87 -22.99
CA THR A 390 -15.17 -6.53 -23.44
C THR A 390 -13.94 -5.70 -23.88
N PRO A 391 -14.11 -4.62 -24.65
CA PRO A 391 -13.01 -3.69 -24.91
C PRO A 391 -12.37 -3.12 -23.64
N GLU A 392 -13.18 -2.84 -22.62
CA GLU A 392 -12.73 -2.33 -21.32
C GLU A 392 -11.87 -3.35 -20.60
N TYR A 393 -12.28 -4.63 -20.56
CA TYR A 393 -11.46 -5.71 -20.00
C TYR A 393 -10.12 -5.82 -20.73
N LYS A 394 -10.16 -5.81 -22.06
CA LYS A 394 -8.95 -5.81 -22.88
C LYS A 394 -8.06 -4.62 -22.55
N GLN A 395 -8.63 -3.44 -22.40
CA GLN A 395 -7.89 -2.23 -22.01
C GLN A 395 -7.25 -2.36 -20.62
N HIS A 396 -7.99 -2.77 -19.58
CA HIS A 396 -7.48 -2.91 -18.22
C HIS A 396 -6.40 -4.01 -18.06
N ASN A 397 -6.44 -5.03 -18.89
CA ASN A 397 -5.38 -6.03 -18.97
C ASN A 397 -4.27 -5.62 -19.94
N MET A 398 -4.49 -4.57 -20.76
CA MET A 398 -3.55 -4.01 -21.74
C MET A 398 -2.63 -2.93 -21.17
N ASP A 399 -2.66 -2.66 -19.89
CA ASP A 399 -2.02 -1.54 -19.21
C ASP A 399 -0.49 -1.48 -19.25
N TRP A 400 0.11 -2.37 -20.00
CA TRP A 400 1.51 -2.27 -20.36
C TRP A 400 1.65 -1.28 -21.52
N LYS A 401 1.86 -0.03 -21.21
CA LYS A 401 2.24 1.01 -22.20
C LYS A 401 3.69 0.80 -22.66
N VAL A 402 4.00 -0.42 -23.09
CA VAL A 402 5.23 -0.66 -23.83
C VAL A 402 5.07 0.07 -25.15
N PRO A 403 5.95 1.00 -25.52
CA PRO A 403 5.91 1.62 -26.84
C PRO A 403 5.89 0.56 -27.93
N HIS A 404 5.09 0.76 -28.98
CA HIS A 404 4.97 -0.18 -30.09
C HIS A 404 6.28 -0.47 -30.82
N ASP A 405 7.28 0.39 -30.68
CA ASP A 405 8.63 0.28 -31.21
C ASP A 405 9.61 -0.46 -30.27
N ASP A 406 9.19 -0.82 -29.05
CA ASP A 406 10.01 -1.63 -28.15
C ASP A 406 10.05 -3.07 -28.67
N PRO A 407 11.26 -3.69 -28.84
CA PRO A 407 11.40 -5.07 -29.28
C PRO A 407 10.64 -6.09 -28.42
N ARG A 408 10.36 -5.74 -27.17
CA ARG A 408 9.59 -6.58 -26.23
C ARG A 408 8.09 -6.55 -26.52
N TRP A 409 7.60 -5.58 -27.30
CA TRP A 409 6.18 -5.46 -27.65
C TRP A 409 5.67 -6.73 -28.36
N VAL A 410 6.41 -7.24 -29.34
CA VAL A 410 6.02 -8.44 -30.08
C VAL A 410 5.91 -9.67 -29.17
N LEU A 411 6.84 -9.79 -28.21
CA LEU A 411 6.81 -10.87 -27.23
C LEU A 411 5.61 -10.72 -26.27
N TRP A 412 5.32 -9.50 -25.87
CA TRP A 412 4.21 -9.17 -24.99
C TRP A 412 2.85 -9.35 -25.69
N GLU A 413 2.71 -8.84 -26.90
CA GLU A 413 1.46 -8.95 -27.66
C GLU A 413 1.09 -10.42 -27.93
N SER A 414 2.08 -11.27 -28.24
CA SER A 414 1.87 -12.70 -28.42
C SER A 414 1.50 -13.43 -27.11
N ARG A 415 2.05 -13.00 -25.99
CA ARG A 415 1.72 -13.53 -24.66
C ARG A 415 0.32 -13.13 -24.21
N ARG A 416 -0.03 -11.90 -24.44
CA ARG A 416 -1.22 -11.22 -23.98
C ARG A 416 -2.51 -11.79 -24.57
N SER A 417 -2.59 -12.00 -25.87
CA SER A 417 -3.77 -12.61 -26.51
C SER A 417 -4.01 -14.04 -26.05
N GLN A 418 -2.98 -14.71 -25.51
CA GLN A 418 -3.06 -16.10 -25.07
C GLN A 418 -3.41 -16.25 -23.57
N ILE A 419 -3.10 -15.23 -22.72
CA ILE A 419 -3.30 -15.32 -21.27
C ILE A 419 -4.74 -14.90 -20.85
N GLN A 420 -5.36 -13.97 -21.53
CA GLN A 420 -6.49 -13.23 -20.96
C GLN A 420 -7.87 -13.63 -21.47
N GLU A 421 -7.96 -14.21 -22.64
CA GLU A 421 -9.26 -14.57 -23.22
C GLU A 421 -9.82 -15.91 -22.68
N ASN A 422 -8.99 -16.71 -21.99
CA ASN A 422 -9.34 -18.04 -21.55
C ASN A 422 -9.03 -18.36 -20.09
N ASP A 423 -8.47 -17.44 -19.32
CA ASP A 423 -8.15 -17.67 -17.92
C ASP A 423 -9.42 -17.68 -17.06
N LEU A 424 -9.33 -18.34 -15.92
CA LEU A 424 -10.38 -18.45 -14.92
C LEU A 424 -9.92 -17.72 -13.66
N LEU A 425 -10.87 -17.15 -12.93
CA LEU A 425 -10.60 -16.52 -11.66
C LEU A 425 -11.07 -17.43 -10.51
N TRP A 426 -10.16 -17.75 -9.58
CA TRP A 426 -10.50 -18.47 -8.36
C TRP A 426 -11.50 -17.68 -7.53
N ASN A 427 -12.64 -18.25 -7.19
CA ASN A 427 -13.69 -17.55 -6.46
C ASN A 427 -13.41 -17.52 -4.96
N MET A 428 -12.73 -16.48 -4.48
CA MET A 428 -12.44 -16.27 -3.06
C MET A 428 -13.73 -16.10 -2.23
N GLY A 429 -14.82 -15.67 -2.87
CA GLY A 429 -16.12 -15.49 -2.24
C GLY A 429 -16.84 -16.82 -1.92
N GLU A 430 -16.48 -17.92 -2.58
CA GLU A 430 -17.03 -19.25 -2.28
C GLU A 430 -16.28 -19.89 -1.10
N PRO A 431 -16.95 -20.14 0.05
CA PRO A 431 -16.28 -20.61 1.25
C PRO A 431 -15.54 -21.95 1.08
N ALA A 432 -16.05 -22.86 0.24
CA ALA A 432 -15.42 -24.16 0.01
C ALA A 432 -14.14 -24.01 -0.83
N ALA A 433 -14.18 -23.19 -1.89
CA ALA A 433 -13.04 -22.87 -2.74
C ALA A 433 -11.95 -22.16 -1.94
N ARG A 434 -12.33 -21.15 -1.15
CA ARG A 434 -11.39 -20.42 -0.27
C ARG A 434 -10.72 -21.35 0.73
N ARG A 435 -11.47 -22.20 1.44
CA ARG A 435 -10.89 -23.16 2.41
C ARG A 435 -9.91 -24.14 1.74
N PHE A 436 -10.26 -24.62 0.56
CA PHE A 436 -9.35 -25.48 -0.20
C PHE A 436 -8.04 -24.75 -0.49
N LEU A 437 -8.11 -23.51 -1.03
CA LEU A 437 -6.92 -22.74 -1.37
C LEU A 437 -6.09 -22.39 -0.13
N THR A 438 -6.73 -21.96 0.96
CA THR A 438 -6.05 -21.64 2.22
C THR A 438 -5.31 -22.87 2.78
N ASN A 439 -5.94 -24.05 2.77
CA ASN A 439 -5.30 -25.28 3.23
C ASN A 439 -4.14 -25.68 2.33
N TRP A 440 -4.35 -25.64 1.02
CA TRP A 440 -3.34 -25.98 0.04
C TRP A 440 -2.09 -25.09 0.18
N LEU A 441 -2.27 -23.76 0.32
CA LEU A 441 -1.18 -22.83 0.54
C LEU A 441 -0.46 -23.11 1.87
N SER A 442 -1.21 -23.33 2.95
CA SER A 442 -0.66 -23.66 4.27
C SER A 442 0.23 -24.90 4.22
N ASP A 443 -0.25 -25.99 3.55
CA ASP A 443 0.50 -27.23 3.36
C ASP A 443 1.79 -26.99 2.55
N ARG A 444 1.74 -26.13 1.51
CA ARG A 444 2.91 -25.79 0.70
C ARG A 444 3.93 -24.98 1.48
N PHE A 445 3.50 -24.07 2.36
CA PHE A 445 4.43 -23.29 3.19
C PHE A 445 5.24 -24.20 4.11
N ASP A 446 4.61 -25.20 4.73
CA ASP A 446 5.28 -26.19 5.55
C ASP A 446 6.17 -27.13 4.74
N GLU A 447 5.65 -27.67 3.63
CA GLU A 447 6.37 -28.57 2.75
C GLU A 447 7.64 -27.94 2.18
N PHE A 448 7.58 -26.68 1.74
CA PHE A 448 8.68 -26.00 1.08
C PHE A 448 9.58 -25.24 2.05
N GLY A 449 9.12 -25.03 3.32
CA GLY A 449 9.83 -24.24 4.31
C GLY A 449 9.87 -22.76 3.98
N LEU A 450 8.71 -22.17 3.67
CA LEU A 450 8.62 -20.77 3.28
C LEU A 450 8.55 -19.85 4.49
N ASP A 451 9.29 -18.74 4.44
CA ASP A 451 9.20 -17.63 5.39
C ASP A 451 8.39 -16.46 4.83
N TRP A 452 8.38 -16.35 3.50
CA TRP A 452 7.66 -15.32 2.77
C TRP A 452 6.87 -15.94 1.63
N TYR A 453 5.63 -15.55 1.53
CA TYR A 453 4.72 -15.88 0.44
C TYR A 453 4.62 -14.67 -0.48
N ARG A 454 5.13 -14.78 -1.72
CA ARG A 454 4.85 -13.80 -2.77
C ARG A 454 3.60 -14.20 -3.49
N GLU A 455 2.54 -13.43 -3.28
CA GLU A 455 1.29 -13.58 -4.00
C GLU A 455 1.25 -12.63 -5.18
N ASP A 456 1.34 -13.16 -6.39
CA ASP A 456 1.12 -12.38 -7.60
C ASP A 456 -0.34 -12.48 -8.06
N PHE A 457 -0.77 -11.48 -8.86
CA PHE A 457 -2.13 -11.39 -9.36
C PHE A 457 -2.18 -10.67 -10.71
N ASN A 458 -1.92 -11.42 -11.79
CA ASN A 458 -1.75 -10.91 -13.15
C ASN A 458 -3.05 -10.95 -13.98
N ILE A 459 -4.17 -10.66 -13.36
CA ILE A 459 -5.49 -10.62 -13.99
C ILE A 459 -6.31 -9.45 -13.46
N ALA A 460 -7.09 -8.76 -14.31
CA ALA A 460 -8.03 -7.75 -13.90
C ALA A 460 -9.37 -8.40 -13.53
N PRO A 461 -9.76 -8.48 -12.25
CA PRO A 461 -10.87 -9.30 -11.81
C PRO A 461 -12.25 -8.65 -11.96
N TYR A 462 -12.34 -7.34 -12.19
CA TYR A 462 -13.58 -6.57 -12.08
C TYR A 462 -14.71 -7.10 -12.97
N GLU A 463 -14.40 -7.41 -14.23
CA GLU A 463 -15.42 -7.93 -15.15
C GLU A 463 -15.86 -9.34 -14.83
N PHE A 464 -15.00 -10.19 -14.26
CA PHE A 464 -15.40 -11.51 -13.74
C PHE A 464 -16.45 -11.37 -12.66
N TRP A 465 -16.26 -10.40 -11.74
CA TRP A 465 -17.23 -10.15 -10.67
C TRP A 465 -18.54 -9.63 -11.23
N GLN A 466 -18.49 -8.66 -12.17
CA GLN A 466 -19.69 -8.11 -12.79
C GLN A 466 -20.46 -9.16 -13.61
N HIS A 467 -19.74 -10.04 -14.32
CA HIS A 467 -20.37 -11.10 -15.11
C HIS A 467 -21.07 -12.15 -14.24
N ALA A 468 -20.54 -12.43 -13.06
CA ALA A 468 -21.11 -13.38 -12.11
C ALA A 468 -22.32 -12.81 -11.34
N ASP A 469 -22.48 -11.50 -11.29
CA ASP A 469 -23.57 -10.85 -10.57
C ASP A 469 -24.89 -10.90 -11.34
N THR A 470 -26.00 -11.17 -10.63
CA THR A 470 -27.35 -10.96 -11.18
C THR A 470 -27.73 -9.46 -11.14
N PRO A 471 -28.72 -9.02 -11.93
CA PRO A 471 -29.10 -7.60 -11.98
C PRO A 471 -29.47 -6.97 -10.63
N ASP A 472 -29.98 -7.77 -9.69
CA ASP A 472 -30.39 -7.35 -8.34
C ASP A 472 -29.35 -7.65 -7.26
N ARG A 473 -28.12 -8.03 -7.67
CA ARG A 473 -27.00 -8.37 -6.79
C ARG A 473 -25.66 -7.78 -7.25
N GLN A 474 -25.69 -6.66 -7.97
CA GLN A 474 -24.48 -6.04 -8.52
C GLN A 474 -23.55 -5.50 -7.43
N GLY A 475 -22.30 -5.92 -7.47
CA GLY A 475 -21.26 -5.66 -6.47
C GLY A 475 -21.14 -6.75 -5.40
N MET A 476 -22.05 -7.74 -5.38
CA MET A 476 -22.02 -8.80 -4.36
C MET A 476 -20.82 -9.74 -4.55
N THR A 477 -20.53 -10.12 -5.78
CA THR A 477 -19.39 -11.03 -6.06
C THR A 477 -18.07 -10.38 -5.68
N GLU A 478 -17.88 -9.08 -5.98
CA GLU A 478 -16.71 -8.32 -5.55
C GLU A 478 -16.61 -8.29 -4.02
N ILE A 479 -17.69 -7.94 -3.32
CA ILE A 479 -17.70 -7.86 -1.85
C ILE A 479 -17.24 -9.19 -1.25
N ARG A 480 -17.86 -10.31 -1.67
CA ARG A 480 -17.52 -11.64 -1.17
C ARG A 480 -16.10 -12.06 -1.51
N TYR A 481 -15.65 -11.71 -2.72
CA TYR A 481 -14.29 -11.99 -3.17
C TYR A 481 -13.26 -11.29 -2.29
N ILE A 482 -13.42 -9.99 -2.06
CA ILE A 482 -12.48 -9.20 -1.26
C ILE A 482 -12.51 -9.60 0.21
N GLU A 483 -13.68 -9.83 0.79
CA GLU A 483 -13.78 -10.37 2.16
C GLU A 483 -13.14 -11.77 2.27
N GLY A 484 -13.30 -12.58 1.24
CA GLY A 484 -12.68 -13.90 1.13
C GLY A 484 -11.16 -13.83 1.06
N LEU A 485 -10.61 -12.89 0.28
CA LEU A 485 -9.18 -12.63 0.19
C LEU A 485 -8.59 -12.22 1.55
N TYR A 486 -9.22 -11.28 2.25
CA TYR A 486 -8.78 -10.87 3.58
C TYR A 486 -8.84 -12.03 4.58
N THR A 487 -9.91 -12.82 4.53
CA THR A 487 -10.08 -14.01 5.38
C THR A 487 -8.96 -15.03 5.13
N MET A 488 -8.61 -15.31 3.88
CA MET A 488 -7.51 -16.20 3.54
C MET A 488 -6.17 -15.69 4.09
N TRP A 489 -5.84 -14.42 3.86
CA TRP A 489 -4.59 -13.84 4.37
C TRP A 489 -4.52 -13.84 5.89
N ASP A 490 -5.59 -13.42 6.58
CA ASP A 490 -5.66 -13.40 8.05
C ASP A 490 -5.51 -14.82 8.61
N GLU A 491 -6.12 -15.83 7.98
CA GLU A 491 -6.03 -17.23 8.38
C GLU A 491 -4.63 -17.82 8.15
N LEU A 492 -3.99 -17.52 7.01
CA LEU A 492 -2.60 -17.93 6.74
C LEU A 492 -1.61 -17.30 7.73
N LEU A 493 -1.75 -16.01 8.02
CA LEU A 493 -0.90 -15.31 9.02
C LEU A 493 -1.13 -15.84 10.44
N GLN A 494 -2.35 -16.29 10.76
CA GLN A 494 -2.64 -16.91 12.05
C GLN A 494 -2.05 -18.32 12.15
N ARG A 495 -2.13 -19.13 11.09
CA ARG A 495 -1.58 -20.50 11.05
C ARG A 495 -0.05 -20.48 11.04
N HIS A 496 0.56 -19.49 10.39
CA HIS A 496 2.02 -19.33 10.25
C HIS A 496 2.45 -17.96 10.82
N PRO A 497 2.55 -17.80 12.16
CA PRO A 497 2.81 -16.50 12.79
C PRO A 497 4.12 -15.82 12.35
N GLY A 498 5.10 -16.60 11.84
CA GLY A 498 6.38 -16.08 11.32
C GLY A 498 6.34 -15.68 9.85
N LEU A 499 5.25 -15.98 9.14
CA LEU A 499 5.07 -15.70 7.72
C LEU A 499 4.96 -14.21 7.46
N ALA A 500 5.56 -13.76 6.36
CA ALA A 500 5.28 -12.46 5.77
C ALA A 500 4.73 -12.63 4.34
N ILE A 501 3.82 -11.74 3.93
CA ILE A 501 3.24 -11.73 2.59
C ILE A 501 3.85 -10.58 1.80
N ASP A 502 4.39 -10.90 0.63
CA ASP A 502 4.73 -9.94 -0.42
C ASP A 502 3.58 -9.90 -1.43
N ASN A 503 2.86 -8.79 -1.46
CA ASN A 503 1.68 -8.62 -2.30
C ASN A 503 2.06 -7.95 -3.61
N CYS A 504 2.16 -8.76 -4.65
CA CYS A 504 2.32 -8.33 -6.03
C CYS A 504 1.00 -8.47 -6.79
N ALA A 505 0.77 -7.62 -7.77
CA ALA A 505 -0.36 -7.72 -8.69
C ALA A 505 0.05 -7.12 -10.04
N SER A 506 0.98 -7.74 -10.75
CA SER A 506 1.76 -7.16 -11.86
C SER A 506 2.50 -5.89 -11.36
N GLY A 507 3.27 -6.02 -10.31
CA GLY A 507 3.81 -4.89 -9.55
C GLY A 507 2.86 -4.42 -8.45
N GLY A 508 2.92 -3.13 -8.13
CA GLY A 508 2.20 -2.51 -7.00
C GLY A 508 0.76 -2.11 -7.29
N ARG A 509 -0.02 -2.95 -7.98
CA ARG A 509 -1.41 -2.61 -8.34
C ARG A 509 -2.45 -2.95 -7.26
N ARG A 510 -2.01 -3.49 -6.10
CA ARG A 510 -2.93 -3.86 -5.01
C ARG A 510 -2.42 -3.34 -3.66
N MET A 511 -2.11 -2.03 -3.62
CA MET A 511 -1.72 -1.31 -2.41
C MET A 511 -2.86 -0.41 -1.94
N ASP A 512 -3.49 -0.76 -0.83
CA ASP A 512 -4.55 -0.01 -0.16
C ASP A 512 -4.45 -0.20 1.35
N LEU A 513 -5.26 0.52 2.13
CA LEU A 513 -5.17 0.52 3.59
C LEU A 513 -5.39 -0.87 4.23
N GLU A 514 -6.17 -1.76 3.61
CA GLU A 514 -6.39 -3.13 4.11
C GLU A 514 -5.24 -4.06 3.71
N SER A 515 -4.76 -3.97 2.46
CA SER A 515 -3.70 -4.84 1.96
C SER A 515 -2.36 -4.56 2.66
N ILE A 516 -1.99 -3.28 2.87
CA ILE A 516 -0.73 -2.91 3.54
C ILE A 516 -0.70 -3.27 5.04
N GLY A 517 -1.86 -3.47 5.66
CA GLY A 517 -1.96 -3.98 7.03
C GLY A 517 -1.62 -5.47 7.17
N ARG A 518 -1.67 -6.23 6.08
CA ARG A 518 -1.44 -7.68 6.02
C ARG A 518 -0.18 -8.08 5.26
N SER A 519 0.29 -7.20 4.38
CA SER A 519 1.35 -7.51 3.42
C SER A 519 2.28 -6.31 3.17
N THR A 520 3.32 -6.53 2.40
CA THR A 520 4.24 -5.49 1.92
C THR A 520 4.39 -5.58 0.41
N ALA A 521 4.86 -4.52 -0.22
CA ALA A 521 5.12 -4.49 -1.66
C ALA A 521 6.63 -4.53 -1.92
N LEU A 522 7.20 -5.74 -2.02
CA LEU A 522 8.62 -5.92 -2.32
C LEU A 522 8.95 -5.68 -3.81
N TRP A 523 7.94 -5.66 -4.66
CA TRP A 523 8.06 -5.41 -6.11
C TRP A 523 6.98 -4.43 -6.56
N ARG A 524 7.31 -3.14 -6.51
CA ARG A 524 6.31 -2.07 -6.71
C ARG A 524 5.89 -1.83 -8.15
N THR A 525 6.68 -2.30 -9.15
CA THR A 525 6.36 -2.15 -10.57
C THR A 525 7.11 -3.17 -11.41
N ASP A 526 6.50 -3.65 -12.49
CA ASP A 526 7.16 -4.52 -13.49
C ASP A 526 7.94 -3.73 -14.53
N TRP A 527 8.11 -2.43 -14.35
CA TRP A 527 8.82 -1.54 -15.27
C TRP A 527 10.04 -0.83 -14.65
N PRO A 528 10.99 -1.57 -14.07
CA PRO A 528 12.18 -0.99 -13.45
C PRO A 528 13.33 -0.84 -14.45
N GLN A 529 13.17 -0.02 -15.48
CA GLN A 529 14.08 0.01 -16.62
C GLN A 529 15.51 0.46 -16.29
N ASP A 530 15.62 1.62 -15.61
CA ASP A 530 16.90 2.26 -15.28
C ASP A 530 16.83 3.04 -13.96
N ALA A 531 17.90 3.72 -13.62
CA ALA A 531 17.99 4.54 -12.42
C ALA A 531 16.94 5.66 -12.38
N ILE A 532 16.59 6.26 -13.53
CA ILE A 532 15.64 7.38 -13.59
C ILE A 532 14.23 6.88 -13.29
N HIS A 533 13.82 5.71 -13.84
CA HIS A 533 12.54 5.08 -13.50
C HIS A 533 12.45 4.80 -12.00
N ARG A 534 13.49 4.17 -11.41
CA ARG A 534 13.56 3.90 -9.96
C ARG A 534 13.41 5.16 -9.14
N GLN A 535 14.09 6.25 -9.53
CA GLN A 535 13.99 7.56 -8.88
C GLN A 535 12.57 8.12 -8.95
N CYS A 536 11.95 8.11 -10.13
CA CYS A 536 10.58 8.60 -10.34
C CYS A 536 9.59 7.86 -9.44
N HIS A 537 9.64 6.53 -9.42
CA HIS A 537 8.77 5.69 -8.60
C HIS A 537 9.00 5.92 -7.09
N THR A 538 10.25 6.02 -6.66
CA THR A 538 10.60 6.29 -5.26
C THR A 538 10.06 7.64 -4.81
N PHE A 539 10.23 8.67 -5.65
CA PHE A 539 9.83 10.04 -5.35
C PHE A 539 8.34 10.18 -5.06
N GLY A 540 7.49 9.51 -5.84
CA GLY A 540 6.04 9.54 -5.63
C GLY A 540 5.58 8.64 -4.49
N LEU A 541 5.97 7.35 -4.53
CA LEU A 541 5.42 6.34 -3.62
C LEU A 541 5.81 6.56 -2.16
N LEU A 542 7.04 7.05 -1.88
CA LEU A 542 7.47 7.32 -0.50
C LEU A 542 6.63 8.38 0.21
N SER A 543 5.93 9.24 -0.49
CA SER A 543 4.99 10.19 0.13
C SER A 543 3.80 9.51 0.81
N TRP A 544 3.45 8.27 0.40
CA TRP A 544 2.24 7.56 0.82
C TRP A 544 2.53 6.25 1.54
N VAL A 545 3.31 5.36 0.94
CA VAL A 545 3.54 4.00 1.42
C VAL A 545 4.99 3.84 1.86
N PRO A 546 5.28 3.84 3.18
CA PRO A 546 6.66 3.73 3.67
C PRO A 546 7.27 2.35 3.42
N LEU A 547 6.47 1.28 3.48
CA LEU A 547 6.95 -0.11 3.32
C LEU A 547 6.81 -0.57 1.87
N ASN A 548 7.76 -0.14 1.03
CA ASN A 548 7.86 -0.58 -0.35
C ASN A 548 9.33 -0.87 -0.71
N MET A 549 9.53 -1.62 -1.80
CA MET A 549 10.85 -1.93 -2.32
C MET A 549 10.88 -1.72 -3.83
N SER A 550 12.03 -1.33 -4.35
CA SER A 550 12.34 -1.25 -5.78
C SER A 550 12.96 -2.58 -6.27
N ASP A 551 13.06 -2.74 -7.58
CA ASP A 551 13.89 -3.77 -8.19
C ASP A 551 15.36 -3.59 -7.84
N GLY A 552 16.16 -4.63 -8.13
CA GLY A 552 17.59 -4.63 -7.86
C GLY A 552 18.45 -3.94 -8.92
N ALA A 553 19.48 -3.24 -8.45
CA ALA A 553 20.60 -2.82 -9.28
C ALA A 553 21.81 -3.71 -9.01
N VAL A 554 22.68 -3.84 -10.04
CA VAL A 554 23.90 -4.65 -9.92
C VAL A 554 24.90 -3.95 -8.99
N MET A 555 25.43 -4.69 -8.02
CA MET A 555 26.39 -4.21 -7.02
C MET A 555 27.83 -4.40 -7.54
N ILE A 556 28.29 -3.47 -8.34
CA ILE A 556 29.67 -3.41 -8.83
C ILE A 556 30.28 -2.03 -8.55
N LYS A 557 31.61 -1.97 -8.50
CA LYS A 557 32.35 -0.70 -8.30
C LYS A 557 32.01 0.32 -9.40
N GLY A 558 31.66 1.51 -8.99
CA GLY A 558 31.22 2.59 -9.90
C GLY A 558 29.71 2.58 -10.18
N SER A 559 28.92 1.65 -9.58
CA SER A 559 27.48 1.58 -9.73
C SER A 559 26.72 2.32 -8.61
N GLU A 560 27.37 3.21 -7.83
CA GLU A 560 26.78 3.88 -6.66
C GLU A 560 25.50 4.63 -7.05
N TYR A 561 25.50 5.33 -8.17
CA TYR A 561 24.30 6.02 -8.66
C TYR A 561 23.14 5.06 -8.93
N GLU A 562 23.41 3.90 -9.54
CA GLU A 562 22.39 2.90 -9.90
C GLU A 562 21.73 2.27 -8.66
N TRP A 563 22.55 1.73 -7.74
CA TRP A 563 21.96 1.07 -6.57
C TRP A 563 21.38 2.05 -5.55
N ARG A 564 21.92 3.29 -5.46
CA ARG A 564 21.32 4.34 -4.63
C ARG A 564 19.99 4.82 -5.18
N SER A 565 19.81 4.78 -6.49
CA SER A 565 18.51 5.03 -7.14
C SER A 565 17.46 3.97 -6.82
N ALA A 566 17.88 2.77 -6.42
CA ALA A 566 17.02 1.65 -6.03
C ALA A 566 16.73 1.60 -4.51
N MET A 567 17.36 2.44 -3.69
CA MET A 567 17.16 2.42 -2.23
C MET A 567 15.73 2.81 -1.83
N THR A 568 15.15 2.01 -0.93
CA THR A 568 13.86 2.24 -0.27
C THR A 568 13.90 1.66 1.15
N ALA A 569 12.77 1.39 1.79
CA ALA A 569 12.73 0.76 3.11
C ALA A 569 13.32 -0.67 3.14
N GLY A 570 13.35 -1.35 2.00
CA GLY A 570 14.10 -2.58 1.75
C GLY A 570 14.97 -2.41 0.51
N MET A 571 15.81 -3.37 0.20
CA MET A 571 16.67 -3.32 -0.98
C MET A 571 16.76 -4.68 -1.66
N ASN A 572 16.40 -4.73 -2.94
CA ASN A 572 16.70 -5.85 -3.80
C ASN A 572 18.09 -5.64 -4.42
N VAL A 573 18.94 -6.65 -4.40
CA VAL A 573 20.28 -6.59 -4.93
C VAL A 573 20.47 -7.59 -6.08
N LYS A 574 21.29 -7.22 -7.05
CA LYS A 574 21.78 -8.13 -8.08
C LYS A 574 23.28 -8.25 -7.91
N LEU A 575 23.77 -9.47 -7.82
CA LEU A 575 25.21 -9.71 -7.77
C LEU A 575 25.75 -9.81 -9.20
N PRO A 576 26.99 -9.37 -9.46
CA PRO A 576 27.61 -9.57 -10.76
C PRO A 576 27.77 -11.07 -11.06
N GLU A 577 27.79 -11.45 -12.33
CA GLU A 577 27.97 -12.85 -12.74
C GLU A 577 29.30 -13.42 -12.25
N GLN A 578 30.35 -12.61 -12.30
CA GLN A 578 31.68 -12.99 -11.81
C GLN A 578 31.70 -12.99 -10.27
N ASP A 579 32.15 -14.11 -9.72
CA ASP A 579 32.34 -14.26 -8.25
C ASP A 579 33.82 -14.01 -7.88
N ASP A 580 34.32 -12.82 -8.20
CA ASP A 580 35.64 -12.39 -7.77
C ASP A 580 35.57 -11.69 -6.40
N GLU A 581 36.73 -11.61 -5.74
CA GLU A 581 36.82 -11.06 -4.39
C GLU A 581 36.62 -9.56 -4.33
N GLU A 582 37.00 -8.80 -5.36
CA GLU A 582 36.81 -7.35 -5.42
C GLU A 582 35.32 -7.01 -5.51
N SER A 583 34.59 -7.67 -6.41
CA SER A 583 33.14 -7.52 -6.56
C SER A 583 32.36 -7.91 -5.29
N ALA A 584 32.79 -8.99 -4.65
CA ALA A 584 32.16 -9.43 -3.39
C ALA A 584 32.39 -8.44 -2.24
N ARG A 585 33.60 -7.90 -2.10
CA ARG A 585 33.92 -6.86 -1.11
C ARG A 585 33.13 -5.58 -1.35
N PHE A 586 33.02 -5.16 -2.62
CA PHE A 586 32.23 -3.99 -2.97
C PHE A 586 30.74 -4.20 -2.63
N ALA A 587 30.14 -5.32 -3.05
CA ALA A 587 28.76 -5.62 -2.78
C ALA A 587 28.48 -5.67 -1.24
N LYS A 588 29.35 -6.31 -0.48
CA LYS A 588 29.25 -6.36 0.99
C LYS A 588 29.25 -4.95 1.59
N ALA A 589 30.25 -4.12 1.23
CA ALA A 589 30.38 -2.76 1.73
C ALA A 589 29.19 -1.85 1.33
N ALA A 590 28.68 -1.99 0.10
CA ALA A 590 27.50 -1.25 -0.36
C ALA A 590 26.24 -1.63 0.43
N ILE A 591 26.01 -2.94 0.65
CA ILE A 591 24.87 -3.43 1.44
C ILE A 591 25.01 -2.99 2.91
N GLU A 592 26.20 -3.07 3.51
CA GLU A 592 26.46 -2.61 4.88
C GLU A 592 26.25 -1.10 5.01
N GLN A 593 26.65 -0.29 4.02
CA GLN A 593 26.35 1.13 3.97
C GLN A 593 24.83 1.37 3.95
N TYR A 594 24.09 0.65 3.08
CA TYR A 594 22.62 0.74 3.04
C TYR A 594 22.00 0.36 4.39
N LEU A 595 22.40 -0.75 5.01
CA LEU A 595 21.87 -1.20 6.30
C LEU A 595 22.09 -0.17 7.42
N SER A 596 23.20 0.59 7.38
CA SER A 596 23.48 1.63 8.36
C SER A 596 22.51 2.83 8.26
N ILE A 597 21.89 3.04 7.09
CA ILE A 597 20.98 4.16 6.82
C ILE A 597 19.53 3.73 6.61
N GLN A 598 19.23 2.44 6.53
CA GLN A 598 17.90 1.90 6.27
C GLN A 598 16.84 2.44 7.24
N ARG A 599 17.19 2.64 8.49
CA ARG A 599 16.28 3.14 9.53
C ARG A 599 15.62 4.48 9.16
N PHE A 600 16.27 5.33 8.37
CA PHE A 600 15.73 6.63 7.97
C PHE A 600 14.51 6.51 7.07
N TYR A 601 14.36 5.42 6.30
CA TYR A 601 13.19 5.18 5.44
C TYR A 601 11.89 4.97 6.24
N TYR A 602 11.98 4.70 7.54
CA TYR A 602 10.85 4.58 8.46
C TYR A 602 10.49 5.92 9.14
N GLY A 603 11.21 7.00 8.81
CA GLY A 603 10.98 8.35 9.29
C GLY A 603 10.09 9.20 8.36
N ASP A 604 10.13 10.52 8.58
CA ASP A 604 9.51 11.51 7.71
C ASP A 604 10.22 11.58 6.35
N TYR A 605 9.47 11.94 5.33
CA TYR A 605 9.95 12.08 3.97
C TYR A 605 9.66 13.48 3.44
N TYR A 606 10.69 14.13 2.89
CA TYR A 606 10.58 15.45 2.29
C TYR A 606 11.22 15.45 0.90
N GLN A 607 10.46 15.83 -0.10
CA GLN A 607 10.96 16.11 -1.44
C GLN A 607 11.75 17.42 -1.42
N LEU A 608 13.01 17.40 -1.83
CA LEU A 608 13.88 18.58 -1.89
C LEU A 608 14.00 19.16 -3.30
N THR A 609 13.52 18.45 -4.30
CA THR A 609 13.42 18.87 -5.69
C THR A 609 11.99 18.60 -6.19
N GLN A 610 11.65 19.15 -7.34
CA GLN A 610 10.39 18.82 -8.00
C GLN A 610 10.47 17.44 -8.68
N TYR A 611 9.31 16.76 -8.81
CA TYR A 611 9.20 15.58 -9.63
C TYR A 611 9.52 15.90 -11.09
N SER A 612 10.31 15.03 -11.74
CA SER A 612 10.64 15.19 -13.15
C SER A 612 11.08 13.85 -13.73
N GLN A 613 10.75 13.60 -14.99
CA GLN A 613 11.23 12.47 -15.78
C GLN A 613 12.44 12.86 -16.66
N ALA A 614 12.81 14.15 -16.70
CA ALA A 614 13.90 14.66 -17.53
C ALA A 614 15.26 14.14 -17.07
N LYS A 615 16.20 14.01 -18.02
CA LYS A 615 17.57 13.48 -17.79
C LYS A 615 18.57 14.56 -17.32
N ASP A 616 18.17 15.82 -17.37
CA ASP A 616 19.02 16.98 -17.10
C ASP A 616 18.73 17.66 -15.74
N VAL A 617 18.11 16.92 -14.81
CA VAL A 617 17.75 17.44 -13.47
C VAL A 617 18.51 16.74 -12.35
N TRP A 618 18.45 17.33 -11.16
CA TRP A 618 18.73 16.65 -9.91
C TRP A 618 17.44 16.11 -9.31
N MET A 619 17.52 14.93 -8.72
CA MET A 619 16.50 14.39 -7.84
C MET A 619 17.07 14.26 -6.44
N ALA A 620 16.44 14.89 -5.46
CA ALA A 620 16.89 14.82 -4.08
C ALA A 620 15.71 14.76 -3.10
N TYR A 621 15.91 14.02 -2.01
CA TYR A 621 14.97 13.92 -0.91
C TYR A 621 15.70 13.81 0.44
N GLN A 622 14.96 14.15 1.49
CA GLN A 622 15.39 14.04 2.88
C GLN A 622 14.51 13.02 3.60
N LEU A 623 15.15 12.21 4.41
CA LEU A 623 14.53 11.32 5.39
C LEU A 623 14.92 11.84 6.78
N ASP A 624 13.94 11.99 7.68
CA ASP A 624 14.14 12.61 8.99
C ASP A 624 13.57 11.76 10.11
N LEU A 625 14.31 11.66 11.20
CA LEU A 625 13.89 11.05 12.47
C LEU A 625 13.87 12.15 13.55
N PRO A 626 12.81 12.96 13.63
CA PRO A 626 12.80 14.15 14.50
C PRO A 626 12.98 13.79 15.98
N GLU A 627 12.60 12.58 16.41
CA GLU A 627 12.75 12.10 17.78
C GLU A 627 14.21 12.01 18.22
N SER A 628 15.09 11.60 17.32
CA SER A 628 16.54 11.54 17.56
C SER A 628 17.29 12.75 17.02
N GLY A 629 16.63 13.62 16.25
CA GLY A 629 17.25 14.74 15.57
C GLY A 629 18.25 14.32 14.49
N GLU A 630 18.05 13.14 13.90
CA GLU A 630 18.91 12.56 12.86
C GLU A 630 18.18 12.46 11.52
N GLY A 631 18.94 12.46 10.44
CA GLY A 631 18.36 12.22 9.13
C GLY A 631 19.38 11.97 8.04
N LEU A 632 18.87 11.80 6.84
CA LEU A 632 19.64 11.49 5.65
C LEU A 632 19.15 12.34 4.46
N VAL A 633 20.06 12.92 3.73
CA VAL A 633 19.81 13.52 2.42
C VAL A 633 20.36 12.59 1.36
N VAL A 634 19.51 12.20 0.41
CA VAL A 634 19.87 11.47 -0.80
C VAL A 634 19.82 12.44 -1.97
N ALA A 635 20.93 12.64 -2.65
CA ALA A 635 21.02 13.51 -3.81
C ALA A 635 21.55 12.74 -5.02
N LEU A 636 20.81 12.80 -6.12
CA LEU A 636 21.06 12.07 -7.36
C LEU A 636 21.11 13.06 -8.53
N LYS A 637 22.28 13.19 -9.15
CA LYS A 637 22.49 13.99 -10.35
C LYS A 637 22.36 13.13 -11.58
N ARG A 638 21.39 13.45 -12.43
CA ARG A 638 21.10 12.66 -13.63
C ARG A 638 22.12 12.88 -14.76
N PRO A 639 22.19 11.95 -15.75
CA PRO A 639 23.27 11.90 -16.74
C PRO A 639 23.48 13.18 -17.56
N ASP A 640 22.43 13.90 -17.92
CA ASP A 640 22.51 15.06 -18.81
C ASP A 640 22.60 16.39 -18.03
N ASN A 641 22.53 16.34 -16.69
CA ASN A 641 22.61 17.55 -15.87
C ASN A 641 24.00 18.17 -15.87
N LYS A 642 24.08 19.47 -16.18
CA LYS A 642 25.33 20.24 -16.29
C LYS A 642 25.71 20.99 -15.02
N GLU A 643 24.78 21.14 -14.06
CA GLU A 643 25.03 21.82 -12.81
C GLU A 643 25.95 20.97 -11.92
N GLY A 644 27.11 21.48 -11.57
CA GLY A 644 28.06 20.81 -10.67
C GLY A 644 27.69 20.92 -9.19
N ARG A 645 26.81 21.87 -8.83
CA ARG A 645 26.40 22.14 -7.45
C ARG A 645 24.91 22.36 -7.34
N LYS A 646 24.32 22.00 -6.19
CA LYS A 646 22.93 22.23 -5.86
C LYS A 646 22.76 22.57 -4.39
N ALA A 647 22.06 23.65 -4.08
CA ALA A 647 21.63 23.99 -2.74
C ALA A 647 20.25 23.34 -2.47
N LEU A 648 20.16 22.53 -1.44
CA LEU A 648 18.95 21.78 -1.03
C LEU A 648 18.46 22.29 0.32
N ARG A 649 17.30 22.93 0.35
CA ARG A 649 16.69 23.44 1.59
C ARG A 649 16.06 22.29 2.37
N LEU A 650 16.65 21.97 3.53
CA LEU A 650 16.13 20.92 4.39
C LEU A 650 14.85 21.39 5.09
N LYS A 651 14.04 20.44 5.54
CA LYS A 651 12.75 20.68 6.18
C LYS A 651 12.67 19.99 7.54
N GLY A 652 11.79 20.47 8.42
CA GLY A 652 11.49 19.82 9.70
C GLY A 652 12.57 19.94 10.77
N LEU A 653 13.64 20.71 10.52
CA LEU A 653 14.74 20.88 11.47
C LEU A 653 14.43 21.93 12.55
N ASP A 654 15.14 21.86 13.67
CA ASP A 654 15.14 22.90 14.69
C ASP A 654 16.10 24.04 14.26
N GLY A 655 15.55 25.23 13.98
CA GLY A 655 16.32 26.38 13.53
C GLY A 655 17.34 26.90 14.54
N GLU A 656 17.10 26.70 15.84
CA GLU A 656 17.96 27.11 16.92
C GLU A 656 19.09 26.13 17.23
N ALA A 657 19.01 24.92 16.68
CA ALA A 657 20.03 23.88 16.88
C ALA A 657 21.12 23.93 15.82
N SER A 658 22.26 23.36 16.15
CA SER A 658 23.32 23.02 15.21
C SER A 658 23.28 21.55 14.85
N TYR A 659 23.64 21.23 13.63
CA TYR A 659 23.68 19.87 13.10
C TYR A 659 25.08 19.52 12.63
N GLN A 660 25.56 18.35 13.02
CA GLN A 660 26.74 17.73 12.43
C GLN A 660 26.29 16.97 11.17
N LEU A 661 26.90 17.29 10.04
CA LEU A 661 26.70 16.61 8.78
C LEU A 661 27.89 15.73 8.46
N THR A 662 27.66 14.57 7.85
CA THR A 662 28.71 13.66 7.40
C THR A 662 28.39 13.17 5.99
N ASN A 663 29.28 13.42 5.06
CA ASN A 663 29.23 12.80 3.74
C ASN A 663 29.70 11.35 3.86
N LEU A 664 28.82 10.39 3.55
CA LEU A 664 29.10 8.97 3.75
C LEU A 664 30.13 8.38 2.76
N ASP A 665 30.43 9.10 1.67
CA ASP A 665 31.43 8.69 0.68
C ASP A 665 32.83 9.16 1.09
N THR A 666 32.96 10.46 1.34
CA THR A 666 34.27 11.09 1.67
C THR A 666 34.63 11.01 3.15
N LYS A 667 33.67 10.62 4.00
CA LYS A 667 33.76 10.63 5.48
C LYS A 667 34.03 12.01 6.09
N LYS A 668 33.94 13.08 5.27
CA LYS A 668 34.09 14.46 5.75
C LYS A 668 32.88 14.84 6.59
N SER A 669 33.14 15.45 7.74
CA SER A 669 32.11 16.00 8.63
C SER A 669 32.31 17.50 8.83
N TRP A 670 31.20 18.22 9.00
CA TRP A 670 31.16 19.65 9.27
C TRP A 670 29.90 20.02 10.04
N THR A 671 29.88 21.19 10.65
CA THR A 671 28.72 21.66 11.45
C THR A 671 28.04 22.83 10.73
N VAL A 672 26.69 22.83 10.72
CA VAL A 672 25.86 23.90 10.13
C VAL A 672 24.67 24.16 11.07
N ALA A 673 24.29 25.44 11.18
CA ALA A 673 23.08 25.82 11.92
C ALA A 673 21.80 25.33 11.19
N GLY A 674 20.78 24.89 11.96
CA GLY A 674 19.51 24.44 11.40
C GLY A 674 18.82 25.54 10.58
N SER A 675 18.85 26.77 11.04
CA SER A 675 18.34 27.92 10.28
C SER A 675 19.01 28.10 8.91
N GLN A 676 20.32 27.86 8.81
CA GLN A 676 21.05 27.92 7.54
C GLN A 676 20.64 26.78 6.61
N LEU A 677 20.50 25.53 7.13
CA LEU A 677 20.07 24.37 6.36
C LEU A 677 18.66 24.54 5.80
N MET A 678 17.77 25.18 6.55
CA MET A 678 16.39 25.45 6.10
C MET A 678 16.29 26.69 5.21
N GLY A 679 17.15 27.68 5.38
CA GLY A 679 17.12 28.95 4.64
C GLY A 679 17.93 28.90 3.35
N ALA A 680 19.27 28.98 3.46
CA ALA A 680 20.18 28.90 2.31
C ALA A 680 20.23 27.48 1.71
N GLY A 681 20.09 26.44 2.56
CA GLY A 681 20.14 25.04 2.17
C GLY A 681 21.51 24.40 2.38
N LEU A 682 21.54 23.09 2.17
CA LEU A 682 22.74 22.27 2.12
C LEU A 682 23.31 22.31 0.70
N GLU A 683 24.52 22.85 0.53
CA GLU A 683 25.20 22.80 -0.75
C GLU A 683 25.85 21.42 -0.97
N ILE A 684 25.52 20.79 -2.09
CA ILE A 684 26.11 19.52 -2.53
C ILE A 684 26.80 19.72 -3.86
N GLU A 685 28.04 19.25 -3.95
CA GLU A 685 28.85 19.27 -5.17
C GLU A 685 29.04 17.86 -5.71
N LEU A 686 28.67 17.63 -6.99
CA LEU A 686 28.83 16.38 -7.72
C LEU A 686 29.47 16.65 -9.08
N ALA A 687 30.71 16.19 -9.25
CA ALA A 687 31.49 16.48 -10.45
C ALA A 687 31.10 15.61 -11.64
N ASN A 688 30.80 14.33 -11.40
CA ASN A 688 30.52 13.35 -12.45
C ASN A 688 29.07 13.41 -12.98
N LYS A 689 28.78 12.63 -14.03
CA LYS A 689 27.47 12.49 -14.68
C LYS A 689 27.30 11.04 -15.17
N PRO A 690 26.36 10.27 -14.64
CA PRO A 690 25.59 10.56 -13.42
C PRO A 690 26.46 10.55 -12.15
N ASP A 691 25.87 11.00 -11.01
CA ASP A 691 26.55 10.99 -9.72
C ASP A 691 25.55 10.96 -8.58
N SER A 692 26.01 10.67 -7.37
CA SER A 692 25.15 10.61 -6.17
C SER A 692 25.90 10.95 -4.90
N ALA A 693 25.20 11.49 -3.89
CA ALA A 693 25.72 11.69 -2.55
C ALA A 693 24.73 11.26 -1.48
N LEU A 694 25.26 10.74 -0.38
CA LEU A 694 24.54 10.45 0.86
C LEU A 694 25.12 11.33 1.98
N ILE A 695 24.29 12.24 2.50
CA ILE A 695 24.68 13.13 3.60
C ILE A 695 23.81 12.81 4.81
N GLN A 696 24.40 12.20 5.81
CA GLN A 696 23.76 12.00 7.11
C GLN A 696 23.92 13.25 7.97
N TYR A 697 22.91 13.58 8.76
CA TYR A 697 23.00 14.64 9.76
C TYR A 697 22.50 14.18 11.12
N SER A 698 23.04 14.82 12.18
CA SER A 698 22.58 14.63 13.55
C SER A 698 22.60 15.96 14.29
N ARG A 699 21.56 16.21 15.08
CA ARG A 699 21.49 17.37 15.96
C ARG A 699 22.54 17.27 17.04
N ILE A 700 23.28 18.37 17.23
CA ILE A 700 24.25 18.46 18.33
C ILE A 700 23.47 18.87 19.58
N GLU A 701 23.53 18.02 20.61
CA GLU A 701 22.98 18.37 21.92
C GLU A 701 23.84 19.48 22.54
N LYS A 702 23.17 20.49 23.17
CA LYS A 702 23.84 21.61 23.84
C LYS A 702 24.46 21.20 25.16
#